data_4690e479782f79e99a74d481f9a37758
#
_entry.id   4690e479782f79e99a74d481f9a37758
#
_cell.length_a   1.000
_cell.length_b   1.000
_cell.length_c   1.000
_cell.angle_alpha   90.00
_cell.angle_beta   90.00
_cell.angle_gamma   90.00
#
_symmetry.space_group_name_H-M   'P 1'
#
loop_
_entity.id
_entity.type
_entity.pdbx_description
1 polymer ?
#
loop_
_entity_poly.entity_id
_entity_poly.type
_entity_poly.pdbx_seq_one_letter_code
_entity_poly.pdbx_strand_id
1 'polypeptide(L)'
;MSDERKRQSMDAELEMYRSIIDEPTEFKNGFTWVAVVGAFFCGLLMMPGSIYLSLMTGGGISASWVTLIIFSEVTRRAMKTLSKQELCVLLSVAGTMAGGGPIGDLIWRQFLIRSEAARDMGLIGKFPSWYAPQPMSEAILGRNLFHADWSIPIMLMVFLSIVGTIRSYTLGYFFFRVTSDVERLPFPFASIAASGTMALSEAGEKHTTWKWRVFSLGAILGLGFGIIQVGVPLVTGAILTKPIMIIPLPWYDMTRLLEQVLPATPFGIVIDLGILLAGMIVPFWAMVGSGCGILLTLIMNPILYKMGVLTRWQPGMDTVSTTFGNSIDFWWSFGLGVTLSITVISFYQTGRDVMRTLRKNKADQRDAGMRKKDRVSLWQTPPGRGDFAPWIAIVLYVIASLCVVAVAHRLVPKFPLYFLFLFTLVYTPIMSYVDARLIGICGQHTSIPMVKEAAIILSGYKGIDIWMAPIPVDQFAGQAVGFRVSELTGTNFFSYVKSTAITLPLSFGLSLLFWSFIWKSGVIPSDLYPYAQKMWELNAKNTMLLFSSTMEVTGGKPLFYQALHPWVIGGAFSFSLVTFTLLTCFRLPIMAIFGFVQSVGGMPHGFILLVVGAMIGKFYFHPRFGHKRFLQIVPVLMAGYGTGVGLI
;
A
#
# COMPACT_ATOMS: atom_id res chain seq x y z
N MET A 1 17.68 -9.23 -35.84
CA MET A 1 17.82 -7.75 -35.89
C MET A 1 16.82 -6.97 -35.02
N SER A 2 15.56 -7.38 -34.83
CA SER A 2 14.59 -6.65 -33.99
C SER A 2 14.83 -6.82 -32.47
N ASP A 3 15.31 -7.97 -32.04
CA ASP A 3 15.58 -8.27 -30.62
C ASP A 3 16.86 -7.63 -30.08
N GLU A 4 17.88 -7.45 -30.93
CA GLU A 4 19.10 -6.74 -30.55
C GLU A 4 18.88 -5.22 -30.42
N ARG A 5 18.10 -4.61 -31.30
CA ARG A 5 17.74 -3.18 -31.18
C ARG A 5 16.86 -2.90 -29.95
N LYS A 6 15.97 -3.82 -29.57
CA LYS A 6 15.20 -3.71 -28.30
C LYS A 6 16.09 -3.92 -27.06
N ARG A 7 17.08 -4.81 -27.15
CA ARG A 7 18.09 -5.00 -26.09
C ARG A 7 18.94 -3.74 -25.90
N GLN A 8 19.46 -3.17 -26.98
CA GLN A 8 20.21 -1.92 -26.93
C GLN A 8 19.36 -0.75 -26.42
N SER A 9 18.06 -0.66 -26.72
CA SER A 9 17.18 0.39 -26.20
C SER A 9 16.88 0.22 -24.71
N MET A 10 16.70 -1.02 -24.23
CA MET A 10 16.41 -1.29 -22.83
C MET A 10 17.65 -1.17 -21.95
N ASP A 11 18.80 -1.65 -22.43
CA ASP A 11 20.09 -1.46 -21.75
C ASP A 11 20.47 0.05 -21.72
N ALA A 12 20.21 0.80 -22.79
CA ALA A 12 20.40 2.25 -22.85
C ALA A 12 19.44 3.01 -21.92
N GLU A 13 18.20 2.56 -21.78
CA GLU A 13 17.22 3.16 -20.87
C GLU A 13 17.59 2.88 -19.40
N LEU A 14 18.07 1.67 -19.09
CA LEU A 14 18.56 1.30 -17.77
C LEU A 14 19.85 2.07 -17.40
N GLU A 15 20.77 2.24 -18.34
CA GLU A 15 21.95 3.08 -18.18
C GLU A 15 21.58 4.56 -18.03
N MET A 16 20.55 5.03 -18.74
CA MET A 16 20.01 6.38 -18.59
C MET A 16 19.49 6.63 -17.17
N TYR A 17 18.73 5.70 -16.57
CA TYR A 17 18.27 5.85 -15.18
C TYR A 17 19.42 5.86 -14.19
N ARG A 18 20.51 5.17 -14.47
CA ARG A 18 21.71 5.14 -13.63
C ARG A 18 22.54 6.40 -13.78
N SER A 19 22.55 7.01 -14.96
CA SER A 19 23.27 8.27 -15.28
C SER A 19 22.49 9.52 -14.90
N ILE A 20 21.23 9.41 -14.42
CA ILE A 20 20.45 10.59 -13.97
C ILE A 20 21.10 11.28 -12.78
N ILE A 21 21.79 10.52 -11.93
CA ILE A 21 22.42 11.04 -10.71
C ILE A 21 23.81 10.42 -10.61
N ASP A 22 24.83 11.26 -10.50
CA ASP A 22 26.18 10.83 -10.16
C ASP A 22 26.22 10.30 -8.73
N GLU A 23 26.83 9.14 -8.54
CA GLU A 23 26.94 8.55 -7.20
C GLU A 23 27.82 9.47 -6.32
N PRO A 24 27.31 9.90 -5.15
CA PRO A 24 28.03 10.85 -4.31
C PRO A 24 29.30 10.19 -3.73
N THR A 25 30.36 10.94 -3.71
CA THR A 25 31.67 10.51 -3.12
C THR A 25 31.72 10.73 -1.61
N GLU A 26 30.89 11.65 -1.07
CA GLU A 26 30.84 11.99 0.34
C GLU A 26 29.46 11.71 0.93
N PHE A 27 29.45 11.06 2.10
CA PHE A 27 28.25 10.78 2.86
C PHE A 27 28.23 11.65 4.12
N LYS A 28 27.11 12.36 4.34
CA LYS A 28 26.92 13.25 5.47
C LYS A 28 25.77 12.80 6.37
N ASN A 29 25.84 13.20 7.64
CA ASN A 29 24.76 12.96 8.57
C ASN A 29 23.54 13.83 8.19
N GLY A 30 22.41 13.20 7.87
CA GLY A 30 21.14 13.88 7.62
C GLY A 30 20.20 13.93 8.84
N PHE A 31 20.60 13.25 9.92
CA PHE A 31 19.80 13.22 11.14
C PHE A 31 20.20 14.39 12.06
N THR A 32 19.36 15.41 12.11
CA THR A 32 19.54 16.62 12.92
C THR A 32 18.32 16.85 13.81
N TRP A 33 18.45 17.71 14.83
CA TRP A 33 17.30 18.12 15.63
C TRP A 33 16.18 18.77 14.81
N VAL A 34 16.52 19.42 13.71
CA VAL A 34 15.54 19.98 12.77
C VAL A 34 14.67 18.87 12.17
N ALA A 35 15.25 17.72 11.82
CA ALA A 35 14.51 16.57 11.32
C ALA A 35 13.57 15.98 12.40
N VAL A 36 14.01 15.93 13.67
CA VAL A 36 13.17 15.44 14.79
C VAL A 36 12.01 16.37 15.09
N VAL A 37 12.28 17.68 15.21
CA VAL A 37 11.23 18.68 15.40
C VAL A 37 10.28 18.71 14.22
N GLY A 38 10.84 18.56 13.00
CA GLY A 38 10.07 18.44 11.79
C GLY A 38 9.13 17.23 11.79
N ALA A 39 9.63 16.10 12.21
CA ALA A 39 8.84 14.88 12.35
C ALA A 39 7.66 15.05 13.32
N PHE A 40 7.95 15.62 14.49
CA PHE A 40 6.93 15.90 15.52
C PHE A 40 5.85 16.84 14.98
N PHE A 41 6.26 17.95 14.36
CA PHE A 41 5.34 18.92 13.79
C PHE A 41 4.49 18.35 12.67
N CYS A 42 5.10 17.57 11.77
CA CYS A 42 4.36 16.85 10.72
C CYS A 42 3.36 15.86 11.30
N GLY A 43 3.76 15.09 12.30
CA GLY A 43 2.86 14.15 12.97
C GLY A 43 1.69 14.86 13.65
N LEU A 44 1.96 15.97 14.33
CA LEU A 44 0.94 16.72 15.06
C LEU A 44 -0.11 17.36 14.13
N LEU A 45 0.32 17.87 12.98
CA LEU A 45 -0.58 18.53 12.04
C LEU A 45 -1.27 17.57 11.07
N MET A 46 -0.52 16.57 10.56
CA MET A 46 -1.01 15.78 9.44
C MET A 46 -1.72 14.50 9.89
N MET A 47 -1.32 13.92 11.01
CA MET A 47 -1.88 12.66 11.47
C MET A 47 -3.39 12.77 11.78
N PRO A 48 -3.89 13.74 12.55
CA PRO A 48 -5.32 13.86 12.83
C PRO A 48 -6.14 14.08 11.55
N GLY A 49 -5.68 14.97 10.66
CA GLY A 49 -6.34 15.20 9.38
C GLY A 49 -6.34 13.96 8.49
N SER A 50 -5.26 13.20 8.46
CA SER A 50 -5.18 11.94 7.69
C SER A 50 -6.10 10.86 8.26
N ILE A 51 -6.16 10.72 9.59
CA ILE A 51 -7.08 9.80 10.27
C ILE A 51 -8.53 10.15 9.91
N TYR A 52 -8.90 11.41 10.09
CA TYR A 52 -10.26 11.87 9.84
C TYR A 52 -10.65 11.69 8.37
N LEU A 53 -9.78 12.12 7.44
CA LEU A 53 -10.00 11.97 6.00
C LEU A 53 -10.15 10.51 5.58
N SER A 54 -9.37 9.61 6.17
CA SER A 54 -9.47 8.17 5.89
C SER A 54 -10.81 7.57 6.34
N LEU A 55 -11.35 8.03 7.45
CA LEU A 55 -12.67 7.60 7.95
C LEU A 55 -13.85 8.17 7.15
N MET A 56 -13.68 9.39 6.63
CA MET A 56 -14.72 10.10 5.87
C MET A 56 -14.77 9.68 4.40
N THR A 57 -13.62 9.63 3.73
CA THR A 57 -13.53 9.47 2.27
C THR A 57 -12.76 8.22 1.83
N GLY A 58 -12.03 7.57 2.75
CA GLY A 58 -11.07 6.50 2.43
C GLY A 58 -9.75 7.01 1.84
N GLY A 59 -9.60 8.33 1.73
CA GLY A 59 -8.39 8.98 1.24
C GLY A 59 -7.36 9.19 2.34
N GLY A 60 -6.17 9.66 1.94
CA GLY A 60 -5.10 10.04 2.85
C GLY A 60 -4.37 11.29 2.35
N ILE A 61 -3.68 11.96 3.25
CA ILE A 61 -2.87 13.13 2.91
C ILE A 61 -1.53 12.66 2.33
N SER A 62 -1.15 13.21 1.17
CA SER A 62 0.19 12.97 0.59
C SER A 62 1.25 13.77 1.35
N ALA A 63 1.74 13.19 2.44
CA ALA A 63 2.62 13.85 3.39
C ALA A 63 3.96 14.31 2.82
N SER A 64 4.55 13.53 1.93
CA SER A 64 5.92 13.79 1.45
C SER A 64 6.06 15.19 0.85
N TRP A 65 5.15 15.58 -0.01
CA TRP A 65 5.17 16.88 -0.67
C TRP A 65 4.78 18.04 0.25
N VAL A 66 3.79 17.81 1.11
CA VAL A 66 3.32 18.82 2.07
C VAL A 66 4.42 19.20 3.04
N THR A 67 5.00 18.19 3.68
CA THR A 67 6.11 18.36 4.61
C THR A 67 7.26 19.09 3.95
N LEU A 68 7.59 18.72 2.75
CA LEU A 68 8.72 19.25 2.01
C LEU A 68 8.51 20.73 1.66
N ILE A 69 7.32 21.12 1.23
CA ILE A 69 7.00 22.52 0.89
C ILE A 69 6.91 23.37 2.16
N ILE A 70 6.24 22.89 3.21
CA ILE A 70 6.13 23.64 4.47
C ILE A 70 7.51 23.84 5.09
N PHE A 71 8.33 22.75 5.16
CA PHE A 71 9.65 22.87 5.76
C PHE A 71 10.64 23.69 4.94
N SER A 72 10.59 23.61 3.62
CA SER A 72 11.40 24.48 2.77
C SER A 72 11.07 25.95 2.99
N GLU A 73 9.78 26.29 3.19
CA GLU A 73 9.36 27.65 3.45
C GLU A 73 9.69 28.13 4.88
N VAL A 74 9.49 27.28 5.88
CA VAL A 74 9.84 27.58 7.28
C VAL A 74 11.35 27.80 7.43
N THR A 75 12.16 26.93 6.84
CA THR A 75 13.64 27.09 6.92
C THR A 75 14.13 28.25 6.10
N ARG A 76 13.49 28.57 4.98
CA ARG A 76 13.80 29.77 4.20
C ARG A 76 13.55 31.04 5.03
N ARG A 77 12.44 31.11 5.76
CA ARG A 77 12.14 32.24 6.68
C ARG A 77 13.10 32.29 7.88
N ALA A 78 13.56 31.14 8.33
CA ALA A 78 14.55 31.04 9.40
C ALA A 78 16.01 31.29 8.91
N MET A 79 16.20 31.69 7.65
CA MET A 79 17.49 31.91 7.00
C MET A 79 18.46 30.70 7.06
N LYS A 80 17.91 29.50 7.17
CA LYS A 80 18.68 28.25 7.22
C LYS A 80 18.24 27.34 6.09
N THR A 81 19.13 27.01 5.16
CA THR A 81 18.86 26.05 4.09
C THR A 81 19.03 24.63 4.60
N LEU A 82 18.05 23.76 4.31
CA LEU A 82 18.18 22.33 4.59
C LEU A 82 19.09 21.66 3.58
N SER A 83 20.00 20.84 4.06
CA SER A 83 20.83 20.01 3.21
C SER A 83 19.99 18.90 2.53
N LYS A 84 20.43 18.39 1.39
CA LYS A 84 19.79 17.26 0.70
C LYS A 84 19.67 16.01 1.59
N GLN A 85 20.60 15.82 2.52
CA GLN A 85 20.60 14.73 3.48
C GLN A 85 19.51 14.91 4.56
N GLU A 86 19.36 16.11 5.09
CA GLU A 86 18.29 16.44 6.04
C GLU A 86 16.90 16.28 5.39
N LEU A 87 16.77 16.72 4.14
CA LEU A 87 15.53 16.55 3.37
C LEU A 87 15.21 15.07 3.13
N CYS A 88 16.21 14.24 2.81
CA CYS A 88 16.02 12.80 2.64
C CYS A 88 15.46 12.14 3.90
N VAL A 89 16.04 12.46 5.06
CA VAL A 89 15.59 11.97 6.37
C VAL A 89 14.19 12.49 6.67
N LEU A 90 13.94 13.77 6.47
CA LEU A 90 12.64 14.40 6.73
C LEU A 90 11.51 13.78 5.90
N LEU A 91 11.77 13.50 4.61
CA LEU A 91 10.81 12.84 3.73
C LEU A 91 10.46 11.42 4.19
N SER A 92 11.46 10.65 4.61
CA SER A 92 11.26 9.31 5.15
C SER A 92 10.36 9.33 6.40
N VAL A 93 10.63 10.26 7.30
CA VAL A 93 9.86 10.46 8.54
C VAL A 93 8.42 10.92 8.26
N ALA A 94 8.27 11.89 7.38
CA ALA A 94 6.97 12.44 7.01
C ALA A 94 6.03 11.39 6.42
N GLY A 95 6.55 10.51 5.55
CA GLY A 95 5.80 9.41 4.98
C GLY A 95 5.23 8.47 6.05
N THR A 96 6.00 8.20 7.11
CA THR A 96 5.55 7.38 8.23
C THR A 96 4.48 8.07 9.07
N MET A 97 4.61 9.38 9.28
CA MET A 97 3.69 10.16 10.12
C MET A 97 2.32 10.42 9.47
N ALA A 98 2.26 10.48 8.15
CA ALA A 98 1.01 10.79 7.44
C ALA A 98 0.04 9.60 7.33
N GLY A 99 0.45 8.40 7.65
CA GLY A 99 -0.39 7.20 7.52
C GLY A 99 -1.41 6.98 8.65
N GLY A 100 -1.65 7.96 9.53
CA GLY A 100 -2.59 7.81 10.65
C GLY A 100 -2.07 6.93 11.81
N GLY A 101 -0.88 6.35 11.65
CA GLY A 101 -0.18 5.55 12.65
C GLY A 101 -0.80 4.15 12.93
N PRO A 102 -0.13 3.34 13.75
CA PRO A 102 -0.49 1.92 13.93
C PRO A 102 -1.75 1.68 14.76
N ILE A 103 -2.14 2.60 15.64
CA ILE A 103 -3.27 2.42 16.58
C ILE A 103 -4.62 2.30 15.85
N GLY A 104 -4.72 2.80 14.62
CA GLY A 104 -5.94 2.66 13.80
C GLY A 104 -6.41 1.21 13.63
N ASP A 105 -5.49 0.25 13.61
CA ASP A 105 -5.81 -1.17 13.57
C ASP A 105 -6.57 -1.64 14.81
N LEU A 106 -6.29 -1.11 16.00
CA LEU A 106 -7.05 -1.44 17.22
C LEU A 106 -8.50 -0.93 17.14
N ILE A 107 -8.71 0.22 16.51
CA ILE A 107 -10.07 0.76 16.29
C ILE A 107 -10.83 -0.10 15.27
N TRP A 108 -10.15 -0.61 14.25
CA TRP A 108 -10.73 -1.62 13.37
C TRP A 108 -11.09 -2.91 14.12
N ARG A 109 -10.21 -3.42 14.97
CA ARG A 109 -10.42 -4.65 15.75
C ARG A 109 -11.64 -4.56 16.66
N GLN A 110 -11.83 -3.41 17.36
CA GLN A 110 -13.01 -3.20 18.21
C GLN A 110 -14.32 -3.22 17.42
N PHE A 111 -14.30 -2.77 16.17
CA PHE A 111 -15.46 -2.89 15.28
C PHE A 111 -15.66 -4.34 14.84
N LEU A 112 -14.60 -4.99 14.36
CA LEU A 112 -14.66 -6.34 13.80
C LEU A 112 -15.27 -7.35 14.78
N ILE A 113 -14.86 -7.31 16.06
CA ILE A 113 -15.36 -8.25 17.10
C ILE A 113 -16.83 -8.07 17.44
N ARG A 114 -17.44 -6.95 17.07
CA ARG A 114 -18.86 -6.61 17.29
C ARG A 114 -19.67 -6.49 16.01
N SER A 115 -19.03 -6.68 14.86
CA SER A 115 -19.66 -6.51 13.55
C SER A 115 -20.84 -7.48 13.37
N GLU A 116 -21.78 -7.07 12.52
CA GLU A 116 -22.90 -7.93 12.13
C GLU A 116 -22.39 -9.23 11.50
N ALA A 117 -21.36 -9.16 10.65
CA ALA A 117 -20.71 -10.33 10.07
C ALA A 117 -20.17 -11.32 11.12
N ALA A 118 -19.61 -10.82 12.23
CA ALA A 118 -19.16 -11.67 13.34
C ALA A 118 -20.34 -12.29 14.10
N ARG A 119 -21.46 -11.57 14.21
CA ARG A 119 -22.70 -12.06 14.83
C ARG A 119 -23.32 -13.18 14.00
N ASP A 120 -23.47 -12.96 12.70
CA ASP A 120 -24.09 -13.92 11.77
C ASP A 120 -23.33 -15.24 11.71
N MET A 121 -22.01 -15.20 11.90
CA MET A 121 -21.15 -16.38 11.98
C MET A 121 -21.00 -16.96 13.40
N GLY A 122 -21.66 -16.41 14.40
CA GLY A 122 -21.58 -16.89 15.78
C GLY A 122 -20.20 -16.76 16.39
N LEU A 123 -19.43 -15.73 16.01
CA LEU A 123 -18.06 -15.48 16.45
C LEU A 123 -17.93 -14.48 17.60
N ILE A 124 -19.01 -13.81 17.96
CA ILE A 124 -19.00 -12.88 19.10
C ILE A 124 -18.54 -13.61 20.38
N GLY A 125 -17.55 -13.04 21.04
CA GLY A 125 -16.94 -13.61 22.25
C GLY A 125 -15.91 -14.73 22.01
N LYS A 126 -15.68 -15.17 20.77
CA LYS A 126 -14.65 -16.18 20.42
C LYS A 126 -13.30 -15.58 20.07
N PHE A 127 -13.22 -14.27 19.96
CA PHE A 127 -11.96 -13.58 19.67
C PHE A 127 -11.01 -13.64 20.87
N PRO A 128 -9.73 -13.92 20.65
CA PRO A 128 -8.78 -13.98 21.76
C PRO A 128 -8.52 -12.60 22.37
N SER A 129 -8.35 -12.55 23.70
CA SER A 129 -8.13 -11.31 24.46
C SER A 129 -6.84 -10.58 24.09
N TRP A 130 -5.85 -11.29 23.56
CA TRP A 130 -4.62 -10.67 23.06
C TRP A 130 -4.80 -9.94 21.73
N TYR A 131 -5.91 -10.17 21.02
CA TYR A 131 -6.25 -9.47 19.79
C TYR A 131 -7.05 -8.20 20.08
N ALA A 132 -8.10 -8.30 20.89
CA ALA A 132 -8.94 -7.18 21.31
C ALA A 132 -9.65 -7.51 22.63
N PRO A 133 -10.06 -6.50 23.43
CA PRO A 133 -10.92 -6.69 24.59
C PRO A 133 -12.24 -7.35 24.24
N GLN A 134 -12.89 -7.97 25.23
CA GLN A 134 -14.23 -8.55 25.00
C GLN A 134 -15.26 -7.48 24.61
N PRO A 135 -16.26 -7.82 23.77
CA PRO A 135 -17.24 -6.85 23.24
C PRO A 135 -17.99 -6.02 24.30
N MET A 136 -18.18 -6.59 25.51
CA MET A 136 -18.88 -5.95 26.61
C MET A 136 -17.95 -5.36 27.66
N SER A 137 -16.63 -5.28 27.41
CA SER A 137 -15.69 -4.70 28.37
C SER A 137 -15.89 -3.18 28.50
N GLU A 138 -15.56 -2.64 29.67
CA GLU A 138 -15.60 -1.18 29.91
C GLU A 138 -14.66 -0.42 28.97
N ALA A 139 -13.58 -1.03 28.53
CA ALA A 139 -12.67 -0.48 27.55
C ALA A 139 -13.35 -0.15 26.22
N ILE A 140 -14.26 -1.03 25.78
CA ILE A 140 -15.01 -0.91 24.53
C ILE A 140 -16.25 0.00 24.71
N LEU A 141 -17.02 -0.22 25.77
CA LEU A 141 -18.25 0.55 26.04
C LEU A 141 -17.92 2.02 26.36
N GLY A 142 -16.88 2.25 27.17
CA GLY A 142 -16.36 3.59 27.50
C GLY A 142 -15.48 4.23 26.42
N ARG A 143 -15.20 3.53 25.32
CA ARG A 143 -14.34 3.99 24.22
C ARG A 143 -12.99 4.53 24.72
N ASN A 144 -12.34 3.77 25.60
CA ASN A 144 -11.11 4.17 26.27
C ASN A 144 -9.94 3.25 25.89
N LEU A 145 -9.00 3.76 25.08
CA LEU A 145 -7.78 3.03 24.70
C LEU A 145 -6.76 2.91 25.85
N PHE A 146 -6.87 3.73 26.90
CA PHE A 146 -5.98 3.67 28.06
C PHE A 146 -6.48 2.68 29.14
N HIS A 147 -7.55 1.93 28.89
CA HIS A 147 -8.02 0.90 29.80
C HIS A 147 -7.07 -0.30 29.82
N ALA A 148 -6.98 -0.98 30.97
CA ALA A 148 -6.09 -2.13 31.19
C ALA A 148 -6.30 -3.27 30.19
N ASP A 149 -7.53 -3.49 29.70
CA ASP A 149 -7.85 -4.55 28.73
C ASP A 149 -7.13 -4.37 27.39
N TRP A 150 -6.73 -3.13 27.02
CA TRP A 150 -5.94 -2.86 25.84
C TRP A 150 -4.44 -3.07 26.01
N SER A 151 -3.97 -3.29 27.24
CA SER A 151 -2.54 -3.40 27.53
C SER A 151 -1.85 -4.51 26.72
N ILE A 152 -2.44 -5.70 26.67
CA ILE A 152 -1.87 -6.84 25.93
C ILE A 152 -1.91 -6.60 24.40
N PRO A 153 -3.04 -6.21 23.79
CA PRO A 153 -3.07 -5.86 22.36
C PRO A 153 -2.07 -4.77 21.97
N ILE A 154 -1.98 -3.68 22.75
CA ILE A 154 -1.03 -2.58 22.49
C ILE A 154 0.41 -3.06 22.64
N MET A 155 0.74 -3.76 23.73
CA MET A 155 2.10 -4.27 23.96
C MET A 155 2.54 -5.23 22.85
N LEU A 156 1.66 -6.13 22.43
CA LEU A 156 1.92 -7.03 21.32
C LEU A 156 2.13 -6.27 19.99
N MET A 157 1.33 -5.27 19.72
CA MET A 157 1.46 -4.42 18.53
C MET A 157 2.80 -3.65 18.53
N VAL A 158 3.16 -3.03 19.64
CA VAL A 158 4.44 -2.30 19.79
C VAL A 158 5.61 -3.26 19.61
N PHE A 159 5.58 -4.42 20.28
CA PHE A 159 6.63 -5.43 20.17
C PHE A 159 6.80 -5.91 18.72
N LEU A 160 5.70 -6.31 18.06
CA LEU A 160 5.73 -6.79 16.68
C LEU A 160 6.19 -5.70 15.71
N SER A 161 5.84 -4.43 15.94
CA SER A 161 6.31 -3.31 15.12
C SER A 161 7.81 -3.07 15.27
N ILE A 162 8.35 -3.15 16.49
CA ILE A 162 9.80 -3.03 16.71
C ILE A 162 10.54 -4.17 16.03
N VAL A 163 10.12 -5.41 16.29
CA VAL A 163 10.75 -6.60 15.72
C VAL A 163 10.59 -6.63 14.21
N GLY A 164 9.42 -6.26 13.67
CA GLY A 164 9.15 -6.12 12.25
C GLY A 164 10.05 -5.08 11.59
N THR A 165 10.28 -3.94 12.25
CA THR A 165 11.22 -2.91 11.78
C THR A 165 12.65 -3.45 11.70
N ILE A 166 13.12 -4.14 12.75
CA ILE A 166 14.45 -4.74 12.74
C ILE A 166 14.58 -5.75 11.60
N ARG A 167 13.62 -6.64 11.40
CA ARG A 167 13.60 -7.61 10.29
C ARG A 167 13.64 -6.92 8.93
N SER A 168 12.81 -5.88 8.76
CA SER A 168 12.69 -5.13 7.53
C SER A 168 13.99 -4.41 7.17
N TYR A 169 14.60 -3.70 8.11
CA TYR A 169 15.84 -2.97 7.87
C TYR A 169 17.04 -3.89 7.65
N THR A 170 17.15 -4.96 8.41
CA THR A 170 18.29 -5.88 8.29
C THR A 170 18.25 -6.67 7.00
N LEU A 171 17.12 -7.27 6.65
CA LEU A 171 16.98 -8.03 5.41
C LEU A 171 16.95 -7.11 4.17
N GLY A 172 16.29 -5.96 4.27
CA GLY A 172 16.27 -4.96 3.21
C GLY A 172 17.64 -4.36 2.93
N TYR A 173 18.47 -4.10 3.96
CA TYR A 173 19.86 -3.70 3.80
C TYR A 173 20.70 -4.80 3.13
N PHE A 174 20.54 -6.06 3.58
CA PHE A 174 21.26 -7.17 2.96
C PHE A 174 20.95 -7.28 1.46
N PHE A 175 19.66 -7.20 1.07
CA PHE A 175 19.28 -7.25 -0.33
C PHE A 175 19.62 -5.99 -1.11
N PHE A 176 19.64 -4.82 -0.47
CA PHE A 176 20.24 -3.62 -1.08
C PHE A 176 21.70 -3.88 -1.47
N ARG A 177 22.50 -4.45 -0.57
CA ARG A 177 23.90 -4.81 -0.85
C ARG A 177 24.03 -5.77 -2.02
N VAL A 178 23.18 -6.79 -2.07
CA VAL A 178 23.19 -7.77 -3.16
C VAL A 178 22.78 -7.12 -4.49
N THR A 179 21.65 -6.42 -4.53
CA THR A 179 21.05 -5.94 -5.77
C THR A 179 21.65 -4.63 -6.28
N SER A 180 22.02 -3.71 -5.38
CA SER A 180 22.60 -2.41 -5.75
C SER A 180 24.11 -2.47 -5.91
N ASP A 181 24.85 -3.04 -4.94
CA ASP A 181 26.30 -2.99 -4.95
C ASP A 181 26.92 -4.13 -5.79
N VAL A 182 26.42 -5.37 -5.65
CA VAL A 182 26.96 -6.54 -6.36
C VAL A 182 26.36 -6.69 -7.75
N GLU A 183 25.02 -6.72 -7.86
CA GLU A 183 24.33 -6.88 -9.15
C GLU A 183 24.21 -5.57 -9.93
N ARG A 184 24.42 -4.44 -9.28
CA ARG A 184 24.39 -3.09 -9.86
C ARG A 184 23.09 -2.77 -10.61
N LEU A 185 21.94 -3.09 -10.04
CA LEU A 185 20.64 -2.78 -10.64
C LEU A 185 20.33 -1.27 -10.60
N PRO A 186 19.57 -0.73 -11.57
CA PRO A 186 19.37 0.71 -11.76
C PRO A 186 18.46 1.39 -10.73
N PHE A 187 17.52 0.67 -10.10
CA PHE A 187 16.55 1.22 -9.16
C PHE A 187 15.86 2.49 -9.66
N PRO A 188 15.04 2.44 -10.73
CA PRO A 188 14.52 3.63 -11.41
C PRO A 188 13.72 4.55 -10.47
N PHE A 189 12.88 4.01 -9.59
CA PHE A 189 12.12 4.84 -8.65
C PHE A 189 12.97 5.46 -7.54
N ALA A 190 14.05 4.81 -7.13
CA ALA A 190 15.00 5.43 -6.19
C ALA A 190 15.70 6.64 -6.81
N SER A 191 16.11 6.53 -8.08
CA SER A 191 16.70 7.64 -8.83
C SER A 191 15.73 8.81 -8.99
N ILE A 192 14.44 8.54 -9.27
CA ILE A 192 13.41 9.59 -9.35
C ILE A 192 13.18 10.25 -7.99
N ALA A 193 13.08 9.48 -6.92
CA ALA A 193 12.88 10.01 -5.57
C ALA A 193 14.07 10.85 -5.10
N ALA A 194 15.30 10.37 -5.35
CA ALA A 194 16.52 11.10 -5.02
C ALA A 194 16.66 12.40 -5.83
N SER A 195 16.34 12.37 -7.15
CA SER A 195 16.38 13.57 -7.99
C SER A 195 15.34 14.61 -7.52
N GLY A 196 14.15 14.16 -7.10
CA GLY A 196 13.16 15.02 -6.48
C GLY A 196 13.67 15.69 -5.21
N THR A 197 14.31 14.94 -4.33
CA THR A 197 14.91 15.45 -3.09
C THR A 197 16.03 16.45 -3.37
N MET A 198 16.91 16.18 -4.34
CA MET A 198 17.98 17.09 -4.73
C MET A 198 17.45 18.38 -5.36
N ALA A 199 16.50 18.26 -6.30
CA ALA A 199 15.90 19.43 -6.93
C ALA A 199 15.26 20.39 -5.92
N LEU A 200 14.83 19.88 -4.78
CA LEU A 200 14.24 20.67 -3.72
C LEU A 200 15.28 21.29 -2.79
N SER A 201 16.43 20.65 -2.58
CA SER A 201 17.55 21.24 -1.85
C SER A 201 18.18 22.41 -2.63
N GLU A 202 18.28 22.27 -3.95
CA GLU A 202 18.83 23.29 -4.85
C GLU A 202 17.87 24.45 -5.12
N ALA A 203 16.57 24.21 -4.99
CA ALA A 203 15.52 25.19 -5.26
C ALA A 203 15.45 26.34 -4.21
N GLY A 204 16.27 26.29 -3.15
CA GLY A 204 16.35 27.37 -2.14
C GLY A 204 16.76 28.72 -2.71
N GLU A 205 17.32 28.80 -3.90
CA GLU A 205 17.95 30.05 -4.38
C GLU A 205 17.14 30.89 -5.39
N LYS A 206 16.27 30.44 -6.25
CA LYS A 206 15.49 31.34 -7.16
C LYS A 206 14.30 30.71 -7.94
N HIS A 207 14.15 29.38 -8.02
CA HIS A 207 13.16 28.74 -8.91
C HIS A 207 11.89 28.17 -8.25
N THR A 208 11.72 28.33 -6.96
CA THR A 208 10.62 27.72 -6.17
C THR A 208 9.26 28.41 -6.26
N THR A 209 9.20 29.62 -6.77
CA THR A 209 7.95 30.41 -6.83
C THR A 209 6.81 29.74 -7.59
N TRP A 210 7.10 28.96 -8.63
CA TRP A 210 6.06 28.26 -9.38
C TRP A 210 5.47 27.06 -8.62
N LYS A 211 6.31 26.29 -7.90
CA LYS A 211 5.85 25.14 -7.10
C LYS A 211 4.96 25.61 -5.95
N TRP A 212 5.36 26.67 -5.28
CA TRP A 212 4.55 27.30 -4.23
C TRP A 212 3.21 27.81 -4.76
N ARG A 213 3.21 28.47 -5.92
CA ARG A 213 1.97 28.91 -6.57
C ARG A 213 1.03 27.76 -6.88
N VAL A 214 1.55 26.68 -7.46
CA VAL A 214 0.78 25.48 -7.79
C VAL A 214 0.26 24.79 -6.53
N PHE A 215 1.10 24.69 -5.49
CA PHE A 215 0.69 24.13 -4.21
C PHE A 215 -0.40 24.97 -3.55
N SER A 216 -0.24 26.30 -3.49
CA SER A 216 -1.23 27.21 -2.93
C SER A 216 -2.56 27.17 -3.70
N LEU A 217 -2.50 27.07 -5.03
CA LEU A 217 -3.69 26.85 -5.86
C LEU A 217 -4.39 25.53 -5.49
N GLY A 218 -3.61 24.44 -5.37
CA GLY A 218 -4.14 23.17 -4.89
C GLY A 218 -4.77 23.28 -3.50
N ALA A 219 -4.10 23.96 -2.57
CA ALA A 219 -4.60 24.15 -1.20
C ALA A 219 -5.92 24.95 -1.16
N ILE A 220 -6.04 26.00 -1.96
CA ILE A 220 -7.29 26.79 -2.07
C ILE A 220 -8.41 25.92 -2.66
N LEU A 221 -8.13 25.14 -3.71
CA LEU A 221 -9.11 24.21 -4.27
C LEU A 221 -9.51 23.12 -3.26
N GLY A 222 -8.52 22.59 -2.51
CA GLY A 222 -8.75 21.61 -1.46
C GLY A 222 -9.57 22.15 -0.30
N LEU A 223 -9.28 23.38 0.16
CA LEU A 223 -10.08 24.06 1.17
C LEU A 223 -11.53 24.27 0.69
N GLY A 224 -11.73 24.83 -0.49
CA GLY A 224 -13.07 25.07 -1.04
C GLY A 224 -13.88 23.79 -1.19
N PHE A 225 -13.30 22.76 -1.77
CA PHE A 225 -13.96 21.46 -1.95
C PHE A 225 -14.18 20.76 -0.61
N GLY A 226 -13.18 20.77 0.27
CA GLY A 226 -13.22 20.12 1.57
C GLY A 226 -14.24 20.78 2.52
N ILE A 227 -14.43 22.10 2.48
CA ILE A 227 -15.51 22.77 3.24
C ILE A 227 -16.86 22.16 2.87
N ILE A 228 -17.12 21.95 1.59
CA ILE A 228 -18.39 21.40 1.11
C ILE A 228 -18.49 19.89 1.45
N GLN A 229 -17.41 19.13 1.24
CA GLN A 229 -17.42 17.68 1.37
C GLN A 229 -17.29 17.21 2.82
N VAL A 230 -16.44 17.85 3.62
CA VAL A 230 -16.07 17.44 4.98
C VAL A 230 -16.56 18.44 6.02
N GLY A 231 -16.35 19.73 5.81
CA GLY A 231 -16.67 20.78 6.77
C GLY A 231 -18.17 20.90 7.05
N VAL A 232 -19.00 20.89 6.00
CA VAL A 232 -20.47 20.97 6.18
C VAL A 232 -21.03 19.76 6.94
N PRO A 233 -20.70 18.50 6.59
CA PRO A 233 -21.13 17.36 7.38
C PRO A 233 -20.62 17.39 8.83
N LEU A 234 -19.39 17.84 9.06
CA LEU A 234 -18.81 17.92 10.39
C LEU A 234 -19.57 18.90 11.28
N VAL A 235 -19.76 20.14 10.81
CA VAL A 235 -20.45 21.19 11.55
C VAL A 235 -21.92 20.85 11.75
N THR A 236 -22.59 20.40 10.70
CA THR A 236 -24.00 20.02 10.80
C THR A 236 -24.21 18.79 11.67
N GLY A 237 -23.31 17.80 11.64
CA GLY A 237 -23.34 16.63 12.51
C GLY A 237 -23.12 16.93 13.99
N ALA A 238 -22.41 18.03 14.31
CA ALA A 238 -22.25 18.52 15.68
C ALA A 238 -23.48 19.27 16.20
N ILE A 239 -24.28 19.86 15.32
CA ILE A 239 -25.44 20.70 15.68
C ILE A 239 -26.75 19.93 15.50
N LEU A 240 -26.84 19.13 14.45
CA LEU A 240 -28.05 18.36 14.09
C LEU A 240 -27.89 16.89 14.46
N THR A 241 -29.00 16.19 14.57
CA THR A 241 -29.02 14.74 14.83
C THR A 241 -28.44 13.90 13.66
N LYS A 242 -28.47 14.46 12.45
CA LYS A 242 -27.87 13.84 11.25
C LYS A 242 -27.06 14.86 10.47
N PRO A 243 -25.85 14.50 9.98
CA PRO A 243 -25.05 15.40 9.17
C PRO A 243 -25.70 15.66 7.80
N ILE A 244 -25.65 16.90 7.32
CA ILE A 244 -26.09 17.26 5.98
C ILE A 244 -24.94 17.00 5.01
N MET A 245 -25.12 16.04 4.11
CA MET A 245 -24.14 15.70 3.07
C MET A 245 -24.55 16.33 1.74
N ILE A 246 -23.89 17.44 1.36
CA ILE A 246 -24.09 18.07 0.05
C ILE A 246 -23.52 17.17 -1.05
N ILE A 247 -22.34 16.59 -0.80
CA ILE A 247 -21.71 15.58 -1.63
C ILE A 247 -21.89 14.26 -0.91
N PRO A 248 -22.60 13.28 -1.51
CA PRO A 248 -22.80 11.97 -0.89
C PRO A 248 -21.48 11.25 -0.65
N LEU A 249 -21.20 10.93 0.60
CA LEU A 249 -20.03 10.17 1.02
C LEU A 249 -20.43 8.74 1.42
N PRO A 250 -19.60 7.75 1.13
CA PRO A 250 -18.40 7.79 0.31
C PRO A 250 -18.67 7.80 -1.19
N TRP A 251 -19.87 7.49 -1.62
CA TRP A 251 -20.37 7.52 -3.01
C TRP A 251 -21.88 7.68 -3.04
N TYR A 252 -22.37 8.15 -4.16
CA TYR A 252 -23.81 8.10 -4.46
C TYR A 252 -24.16 6.69 -4.96
N ASP A 253 -24.95 5.95 -4.15
CA ASP A 253 -25.34 4.58 -4.48
C ASP A 253 -26.50 4.58 -5.46
N MET A 254 -26.25 4.08 -6.66
CA MET A 254 -27.24 3.95 -7.74
C MET A 254 -27.65 2.49 -7.98
N THR A 255 -27.19 1.55 -7.17
CA THR A 255 -27.43 0.11 -7.36
C THR A 255 -28.91 -0.20 -7.47
N ARG A 256 -29.71 0.32 -6.54
CA ARG A 256 -31.18 0.12 -6.53
C ARG A 256 -31.89 0.84 -7.68
N LEU A 257 -31.37 1.99 -8.12
CA LEU A 257 -31.96 2.75 -9.23
C LEU A 257 -31.79 2.04 -10.56
N LEU A 258 -30.68 1.32 -10.72
CA LEU A 258 -30.32 0.65 -11.96
C LEU A 258 -30.66 -0.85 -11.99
N GLU A 259 -31.22 -1.42 -10.92
CA GLU A 259 -31.43 -2.86 -10.79
C GLU A 259 -32.34 -3.46 -11.87
N GLN A 260 -33.27 -2.67 -12.42
CA GLN A 260 -34.15 -3.11 -13.50
C GLN A 260 -33.41 -3.25 -14.84
N VAL A 261 -32.41 -2.38 -15.09
CA VAL A 261 -31.62 -2.36 -16.33
C VAL A 261 -30.35 -3.22 -16.18
N LEU A 262 -29.71 -3.14 -15.02
CA LEU A 262 -28.46 -3.82 -14.68
C LEU A 262 -28.65 -4.65 -13.40
N PRO A 263 -29.41 -5.76 -13.45
CA PRO A 263 -29.61 -6.60 -12.27
C PRO A 263 -28.27 -7.14 -11.76
N ALA A 264 -28.18 -7.37 -10.46
CA ALA A 264 -27.00 -7.88 -9.76
C ALA A 264 -25.72 -7.04 -9.95
N THR A 265 -25.85 -5.77 -10.33
CA THR A 265 -24.70 -4.93 -10.64
C THR A 265 -24.52 -3.83 -9.60
N PRO A 266 -23.44 -3.86 -8.78
CA PRO A 266 -23.15 -2.77 -7.87
C PRO A 266 -22.73 -1.53 -8.69
N PHE A 267 -23.44 -0.44 -8.55
CA PHE A 267 -23.14 0.79 -9.28
C PHE A 267 -23.27 2.02 -8.39
N GLY A 268 -22.30 2.89 -8.47
CA GLY A 268 -22.28 4.17 -7.78
C GLY A 268 -21.23 5.11 -8.35
N ILE A 269 -21.31 6.37 -7.94
CA ILE A 269 -20.41 7.42 -8.40
C ILE A 269 -19.80 8.10 -7.18
N VAL A 270 -18.48 8.13 -7.13
CA VAL A 270 -17.72 8.95 -6.18
C VAL A 270 -17.58 10.35 -6.78
N ILE A 271 -17.78 11.37 -5.95
CA ILE A 271 -17.50 12.77 -6.32
C ILE A 271 -16.35 13.24 -5.46
N ASP A 272 -15.12 13.04 -5.94
CA ASP A 272 -13.88 13.40 -5.25
C ASP A 272 -12.85 13.95 -6.24
N LEU A 273 -12.51 15.22 -6.07
CA LEU A 273 -11.52 15.88 -6.92
C LEU A 273 -10.12 15.28 -6.76
N GLY A 274 -9.79 14.75 -5.58
CA GLY A 274 -8.51 14.08 -5.32
C GLY A 274 -8.35 12.81 -6.16
N ILE A 275 -9.40 12.00 -6.29
CA ILE A 275 -9.42 10.80 -7.13
C ILE A 275 -9.26 11.18 -8.61
N LEU A 276 -9.93 12.23 -9.06
CA LEU A 276 -9.79 12.74 -10.42
C LEU A 276 -8.35 13.20 -10.72
N LEU A 277 -7.74 13.97 -9.80
CA LEU A 277 -6.34 14.40 -9.91
C LEU A 277 -5.38 13.21 -9.89
N ALA A 278 -5.63 12.21 -9.05
CA ALA A 278 -4.84 10.97 -9.02
C ALA A 278 -4.89 10.23 -10.37
N GLY A 279 -6.06 10.16 -10.99
CA GLY A 279 -6.23 9.57 -12.32
C GLY A 279 -5.35 10.23 -13.40
N MET A 280 -5.08 11.52 -13.29
CA MET A 280 -4.23 12.25 -14.25
C MET A 280 -2.76 11.82 -14.20
N ILE A 281 -2.30 11.24 -13.05
CA ILE A 281 -0.91 10.82 -12.85
C ILE A 281 -0.70 9.37 -13.25
N VAL A 282 -1.73 8.53 -13.08
CA VAL A 282 -1.64 7.09 -13.35
C VAL A 282 -1.40 6.83 -14.84
N PRO A 283 -0.56 5.84 -15.21
CA PRO A 283 -0.30 5.50 -16.60
C PRO A 283 -1.60 5.24 -17.38
N PHE A 284 -1.76 5.94 -18.50
CA PHE A 284 -3.00 5.91 -19.29
C PHE A 284 -3.45 4.49 -19.66
N TRP A 285 -2.52 3.63 -20.08
CA TRP A 285 -2.87 2.25 -20.45
C TRP A 285 -3.35 1.40 -19.27
N ALA A 286 -2.87 1.66 -18.06
CA ALA A 286 -3.42 1.02 -16.86
C ALA A 286 -4.88 1.44 -16.66
N MET A 287 -5.20 2.72 -16.86
CA MET A 287 -6.57 3.22 -16.78
C MET A 287 -7.49 2.70 -17.89
N VAL A 288 -6.97 2.53 -19.11
CA VAL A 288 -7.72 1.86 -20.19
C VAL A 288 -8.06 0.42 -19.78
N GLY A 289 -7.09 -0.31 -19.23
CA GLY A 289 -7.33 -1.65 -18.70
C GLY A 289 -8.38 -1.67 -17.60
N SER A 290 -8.31 -0.74 -16.65
CA SER A 290 -9.30 -0.60 -15.58
C SER A 290 -10.70 -0.29 -16.14
N GLY A 291 -10.80 0.57 -17.14
CA GLY A 291 -12.05 0.83 -17.84
C GLY A 291 -12.65 -0.42 -18.49
N CYS A 292 -11.81 -1.22 -19.15
CA CYS A 292 -12.24 -2.50 -19.72
C CYS A 292 -12.72 -3.50 -18.66
N GLY A 293 -12.04 -3.56 -17.50
CA GLY A 293 -12.45 -4.42 -16.37
C GLY A 293 -13.81 -4.01 -15.78
N ILE A 294 -14.04 -2.71 -15.60
CA ILE A 294 -15.32 -2.16 -15.16
C ILE A 294 -16.43 -2.52 -16.18
N LEU A 295 -16.21 -2.25 -17.46
CA LEU A 295 -17.18 -2.55 -18.51
C LEU A 295 -17.52 -4.04 -18.56
N LEU A 296 -16.50 -4.90 -18.44
CA LEU A 296 -16.73 -6.35 -18.37
C LEU A 296 -17.61 -6.70 -17.17
N THR A 297 -17.33 -6.16 -16.01
CA THR A 297 -18.11 -6.42 -14.78
C THR A 297 -19.56 -5.96 -14.94
N LEU A 298 -19.78 -4.77 -15.50
CA LEU A 298 -21.12 -4.22 -15.76
C LEU A 298 -21.93 -5.08 -16.71
N ILE A 299 -21.30 -5.67 -17.74
CA ILE A 299 -21.96 -6.53 -18.73
C ILE A 299 -22.17 -7.95 -18.17
N MET A 300 -21.16 -8.49 -17.48
CA MET A 300 -21.18 -9.87 -17.01
C MET A 300 -22.16 -10.09 -15.85
N ASN A 301 -22.33 -9.14 -14.94
CA ASN A 301 -23.24 -9.33 -13.80
C ASN A 301 -24.69 -9.63 -14.21
N PRO A 302 -25.33 -8.85 -15.09
CA PRO A 302 -26.67 -9.18 -15.59
C PRO A 302 -26.75 -10.53 -16.31
N ILE A 303 -25.69 -10.89 -17.08
CA ILE A 303 -25.62 -12.18 -17.78
C ILE A 303 -25.54 -13.33 -16.78
N LEU A 304 -24.61 -13.26 -15.83
CA LEU A 304 -24.42 -14.26 -14.80
C LEU A 304 -25.69 -14.43 -13.92
N TYR A 305 -26.37 -13.34 -13.63
CA TYR A 305 -27.66 -13.40 -12.93
C TYR A 305 -28.72 -14.14 -13.76
N LYS A 306 -28.88 -13.80 -15.04
CA LYS A 306 -29.82 -14.50 -15.93
C LYS A 306 -29.49 -15.98 -16.14
N MET A 307 -28.20 -16.33 -16.07
CA MET A 307 -27.72 -17.72 -16.12
C MET A 307 -27.91 -18.47 -14.79
N GLY A 308 -28.40 -17.80 -13.73
CA GLY A 308 -28.59 -18.41 -12.41
C GLY A 308 -27.28 -18.66 -11.64
N VAL A 309 -26.17 -17.99 -12.03
CA VAL A 309 -24.89 -18.10 -11.32
C VAL A 309 -24.86 -17.23 -10.08
N LEU A 310 -25.40 -15.99 -10.16
CA LEU A 310 -25.49 -15.06 -9.04
C LEU A 310 -26.77 -15.33 -8.23
N THR A 311 -26.73 -16.35 -7.36
CA THR A 311 -27.89 -16.84 -6.63
C THR A 311 -28.19 -16.05 -5.36
N ARG A 312 -27.18 -15.38 -4.79
CA ARG A 312 -27.30 -14.65 -3.52
C ARG A 312 -27.83 -13.23 -3.69
N TRP A 313 -27.81 -12.71 -4.90
CA TRP A 313 -28.35 -11.39 -5.16
C TRP A 313 -29.88 -11.39 -5.15
N GLN A 314 -30.46 -10.37 -4.52
CA GLN A 314 -31.89 -10.13 -4.48
C GLN A 314 -32.19 -8.66 -4.79
N PRO A 315 -33.32 -8.36 -5.47
CA PRO A 315 -33.77 -6.98 -5.68
C PRO A 315 -33.83 -6.18 -4.38
N GLY A 316 -33.44 -4.91 -4.44
CA GLY A 316 -33.41 -4.02 -3.27
C GLY A 316 -32.11 -4.05 -2.46
N MET A 317 -31.15 -4.91 -2.80
CA MET A 317 -29.82 -4.90 -2.17
C MET A 317 -29.07 -3.60 -2.49
N ASP A 318 -28.29 -3.14 -1.52
CA ASP A 318 -27.34 -2.02 -1.68
C ASP A 318 -26.04 -2.48 -2.36
N THR A 319 -25.16 -1.52 -2.66
CA THR A 319 -23.85 -1.79 -3.27
C THR A 319 -23.01 -2.80 -2.49
N VAL A 320 -22.97 -2.69 -1.15
CA VAL A 320 -22.11 -3.52 -0.29
C VAL A 320 -22.59 -4.97 -0.32
N SER A 321 -23.88 -5.18 -0.09
CA SER A 321 -24.50 -6.52 -0.09
C SER A 321 -24.45 -7.17 -1.47
N THR A 322 -24.70 -6.41 -2.54
CA THR A 322 -24.57 -6.88 -3.93
C THR A 322 -23.13 -7.32 -4.24
N THR A 323 -22.14 -6.48 -3.90
CA THR A 323 -20.72 -6.80 -4.13
C THR A 323 -20.30 -8.06 -3.37
N PHE A 324 -20.72 -8.19 -2.11
CA PHE A 324 -20.37 -9.36 -1.30
C PHE A 324 -21.04 -10.64 -1.81
N GLY A 325 -22.34 -10.59 -2.12
CA GLY A 325 -23.05 -11.73 -2.70
C GLY A 325 -22.41 -12.23 -4.00
N ASN A 326 -22.19 -11.31 -4.94
CA ASN A 326 -21.55 -11.62 -6.22
C ASN A 326 -20.11 -12.13 -6.07
N SER A 327 -19.38 -11.64 -5.05
CA SER A 327 -18.04 -12.12 -4.74
C SER A 327 -18.04 -13.59 -4.35
N ILE A 328 -18.97 -14.01 -3.48
CA ILE A 328 -19.09 -15.42 -3.08
C ILE A 328 -19.47 -16.31 -4.25
N ASP A 329 -20.45 -15.88 -5.06
CA ASP A 329 -20.99 -16.71 -6.12
C ASP A 329 -20.03 -16.83 -7.33
N PHE A 330 -19.20 -15.80 -7.62
CA PHE A 330 -18.37 -15.80 -8.83
C PHE A 330 -17.05 -15.04 -8.71
N TRP A 331 -17.07 -13.74 -8.33
CA TRP A 331 -15.93 -12.84 -8.56
C TRP A 331 -14.73 -13.16 -7.68
N TRP A 332 -14.91 -13.74 -6.51
CA TRP A 332 -13.80 -14.14 -5.65
C TRP A 332 -12.97 -15.24 -6.28
N SER A 333 -13.63 -16.28 -6.81
CA SER A 333 -12.98 -17.36 -7.57
C SER A 333 -12.35 -16.87 -8.87
N PHE A 334 -13.03 -15.96 -9.58
CA PHE A 334 -12.51 -15.35 -10.81
C PHE A 334 -11.24 -14.54 -10.53
N GLY A 335 -11.27 -13.67 -9.52
CA GLY A 335 -10.13 -12.88 -9.09
C GLY A 335 -8.93 -13.72 -8.66
N LEU A 336 -9.16 -14.83 -7.96
CA LEU A 336 -8.14 -15.83 -7.61
C LEU A 336 -7.46 -16.41 -8.85
N GLY A 337 -8.23 -16.86 -9.83
CA GLY A 337 -7.70 -17.44 -11.07
C GLY A 337 -6.83 -16.45 -11.84
N VAL A 338 -7.31 -15.22 -12.01
CA VAL A 338 -6.57 -14.14 -12.69
C VAL A 338 -5.27 -13.80 -11.94
N THR A 339 -5.34 -13.65 -10.61
CA THR A 339 -4.15 -13.30 -9.81
C THR A 339 -3.10 -14.42 -9.84
N LEU A 340 -3.51 -15.69 -9.78
CA LEU A 340 -2.61 -16.83 -9.95
C LEU A 340 -1.92 -16.83 -11.32
N SER A 341 -2.67 -16.53 -12.39
CA SER A 341 -2.10 -16.40 -13.74
C SER A 341 -1.03 -15.33 -13.81
N ILE A 342 -1.30 -14.13 -13.29
CA ILE A 342 -0.33 -13.03 -13.25
C ILE A 342 0.91 -13.42 -12.44
N THR A 343 0.73 -14.10 -11.33
CA THR A 343 1.83 -14.59 -10.51
C THR A 343 2.73 -15.52 -11.31
N VAL A 344 2.16 -16.52 -12.00
CA VAL A 344 2.92 -17.44 -12.86
C VAL A 344 3.66 -16.71 -13.97
N ILE A 345 3.00 -15.76 -14.63
CA ILE A 345 3.59 -14.93 -15.69
C ILE A 345 4.76 -14.10 -15.13
N SER A 346 4.58 -13.45 -13.99
CA SER A 346 5.62 -12.64 -13.34
C SER A 346 6.82 -13.48 -12.95
N PHE A 347 6.62 -14.68 -12.40
CA PHE A 347 7.70 -15.60 -12.08
C PHE A 347 8.43 -16.11 -13.32
N TYR A 348 7.70 -16.43 -14.39
CA TYR A 348 8.31 -16.84 -15.65
C TYR A 348 9.18 -15.72 -16.25
N GLN A 349 8.67 -14.48 -16.28
CA GLN A 349 9.42 -13.32 -16.77
C GLN A 349 10.66 -13.07 -15.92
N THR A 350 10.50 -13.04 -14.59
CA THR A 350 11.61 -12.84 -13.65
C THR A 350 12.66 -13.96 -13.80
N GLY A 351 12.25 -15.21 -13.83
CA GLY A 351 13.14 -16.34 -14.02
C GLY A 351 13.92 -16.27 -15.32
N ARG A 352 13.25 -15.89 -16.41
CA ARG A 352 13.88 -15.69 -17.72
C ARG A 352 14.91 -14.55 -17.69
N ASP A 353 14.57 -13.43 -17.05
CA ASP A 353 15.44 -12.26 -16.99
C ASP A 353 16.62 -12.48 -16.04
N VAL A 354 16.41 -13.18 -14.93
CA VAL A 354 17.50 -13.68 -14.05
C VAL A 354 18.45 -14.60 -14.82
N MET A 355 17.92 -15.61 -15.53
CA MET A 355 18.77 -16.52 -16.31
C MET A 355 19.53 -15.80 -17.42
N ARG A 356 18.91 -14.81 -18.08
CA ARG A 356 19.56 -13.97 -19.10
C ARG A 356 20.71 -13.14 -18.49
N THR A 357 20.46 -12.50 -17.36
CA THR A 357 21.46 -11.70 -16.66
C THR A 357 22.62 -12.56 -16.18
N LEU A 358 22.35 -13.74 -15.63
CA LEU A 358 23.41 -14.68 -15.23
C LEU A 358 24.23 -15.20 -16.43
N ARG A 359 23.61 -15.44 -17.58
CA ARG A 359 24.31 -15.82 -18.82
C ARG A 359 25.15 -14.66 -19.37
N LYS A 360 24.62 -13.42 -19.35
CA LYS A 360 25.34 -12.21 -19.77
C LYS A 360 26.57 -11.99 -18.88
N ASN A 361 26.39 -12.03 -17.56
CA ASN A 361 27.50 -11.89 -16.60
C ASN A 361 28.57 -12.97 -16.74
N LYS A 362 28.20 -14.21 -17.13
CA LYS A 362 29.17 -15.27 -17.45
C LYS A 362 29.88 -15.05 -18.79
N ALA A 363 29.20 -14.49 -19.79
CA ALA A 363 29.79 -14.16 -21.08
C ALA A 363 30.75 -12.97 -20.96
N ASP A 364 30.34 -11.89 -20.33
CA ASP A 364 31.18 -10.71 -20.06
C ASP A 364 32.40 -11.05 -19.17
N GLN A 365 32.27 -12.09 -18.31
CA GLN A 365 33.40 -12.62 -17.53
C GLN A 365 34.39 -13.42 -18.37
N ARG A 366 33.97 -14.03 -19.49
CA ARG A 366 34.85 -14.76 -20.42
C ARG A 366 35.57 -13.83 -21.39
N ASP A 367 34.85 -12.78 -21.86
CA ASP A 367 35.38 -11.87 -22.87
C ASP A 367 36.26 -10.75 -22.27
N ALA A 368 36.00 -10.39 -21.02
CA ALA A 368 36.72 -9.30 -20.40
C ALA A 368 37.96 -9.76 -19.66
N GLY A 369 38.72 -10.74 -19.92
CA GLY A 369 40.05 -11.03 -19.30
C GLY A 369 40.42 -10.15 -18.08
N MET A 370 39.43 -9.48 -17.48
CA MET A 370 39.52 -8.36 -16.57
C MET A 370 39.76 -8.76 -15.13
N ARG A 371 40.82 -8.27 -14.66
CA ARG A 371 41.25 -7.98 -13.28
C ARG A 371 40.20 -8.34 -12.22
N LYS A 372 40.47 -9.41 -11.50
CA LYS A 372 39.85 -9.80 -10.23
C LYS A 372 39.76 -8.68 -9.18
N LYS A 373 40.34 -7.51 -9.45
CA LYS A 373 40.55 -6.41 -8.50
C LYS A 373 39.35 -5.46 -8.32
N ASP A 374 38.37 -5.46 -9.23
CA ASP A 374 37.26 -4.49 -9.21
C ASP A 374 35.92 -5.10 -8.75
N ARG A 375 35.90 -6.30 -8.18
CA ARG A 375 34.68 -6.88 -7.63
C ARG A 375 34.44 -6.32 -6.22
N VAL A 376 33.40 -5.52 -6.08
CA VAL A 376 32.88 -5.16 -4.75
C VAL A 376 32.46 -6.46 -4.04
N SER A 377 33.17 -6.83 -3.00
CA SER A 377 32.83 -7.98 -2.17
C SER A 377 31.58 -7.66 -1.36
N LEU A 378 30.59 -8.57 -1.35
CA LEU A 378 29.41 -8.42 -0.50
C LEU A 378 29.79 -8.19 0.96
N TRP A 379 30.87 -8.82 1.43
CA TRP A 379 31.31 -8.81 2.82
C TRP A 379 32.17 -7.59 3.20
N GLN A 380 32.69 -6.86 2.22
CA GLN A 380 33.46 -5.63 2.45
C GLN A 380 32.53 -4.42 2.39
N THR A 381 32.48 -3.66 3.47
CA THR A 381 31.66 -2.45 3.58
C THR A 381 32.39 -1.24 2.99
N PRO A 382 31.75 -0.44 2.12
CA PRO A 382 32.31 0.82 1.66
C PRO A 382 32.56 1.78 2.82
N PRO A 383 33.71 2.47 2.88
CA PRO A 383 34.00 3.40 3.95
C PRO A 383 33.15 4.68 3.82
N GLY A 384 32.70 5.23 4.97
CA GLY A 384 32.03 6.53 5.05
C GLY A 384 30.52 6.53 4.81
N ARG A 385 29.95 5.51 4.17
CA ARG A 385 28.50 5.44 3.86
C ARG A 385 27.63 5.12 5.09
N GLY A 386 28.23 4.59 6.17
CA GLY A 386 27.52 4.17 7.37
C GLY A 386 26.96 2.74 7.27
N ASP A 387 27.64 1.90 6.50
CA ASP A 387 27.35 0.49 6.38
C ASP A 387 27.68 -0.27 7.66
N PHE A 388 26.91 -1.33 7.92
CA PHE A 388 27.23 -2.34 8.92
C PHE A 388 27.54 -3.68 8.25
N ALA A 389 28.29 -4.52 8.92
CA ALA A 389 28.73 -5.78 8.33
C ALA A 389 27.51 -6.66 7.93
N PRO A 390 27.43 -7.18 6.70
CA PRO A 390 26.27 -7.95 6.22
C PRO A 390 25.93 -9.17 7.07
N TRP A 391 26.92 -9.80 7.72
CA TRP A 391 26.67 -10.90 8.62
C TRP A 391 25.89 -10.47 9.88
N ILE A 392 26.10 -9.22 10.37
CA ILE A 392 25.34 -8.66 11.49
C ILE A 392 23.87 -8.51 11.08
N ALA A 393 23.61 -8.06 9.84
CA ALA A 393 22.24 -7.97 9.29
C ALA A 393 21.56 -9.34 9.29
N ILE A 394 22.25 -10.39 8.85
CA ILE A 394 21.71 -11.75 8.83
C ILE A 394 21.42 -12.25 10.25
N VAL A 395 22.36 -12.07 11.17
CA VAL A 395 22.19 -12.52 12.58
C VAL A 395 21.03 -11.80 13.24
N LEU A 396 20.95 -10.47 13.11
CA LEU A 396 19.84 -9.68 13.66
C LEU A 396 18.50 -10.07 13.03
N TYR A 397 18.46 -10.33 11.71
CA TYR A 397 17.27 -10.82 11.05
C TYR A 397 16.81 -12.17 11.63
N VAL A 398 17.73 -13.11 11.81
CA VAL A 398 17.42 -14.44 12.35
C VAL A 398 16.91 -14.33 13.80
N ILE A 399 17.60 -13.57 14.66
CA ILE A 399 17.17 -13.36 16.05
C ILE A 399 15.77 -12.74 16.11
N ALA A 400 15.54 -11.64 15.38
CA ALA A 400 14.25 -10.97 15.34
C ALA A 400 13.15 -11.88 14.78
N SER A 401 13.49 -12.69 13.79
CA SER A 401 12.57 -13.67 13.19
C SER A 401 12.21 -14.78 14.17
N LEU A 402 13.16 -15.30 14.93
CA LEU A 402 12.90 -16.28 15.98
C LEU A 402 12.01 -15.71 17.09
N CYS A 403 12.14 -14.42 17.42
CA CYS A 403 11.22 -13.76 18.34
C CYS A 403 9.78 -13.77 17.83
N VAL A 404 9.55 -13.49 16.52
CA VAL A 404 8.20 -13.55 15.93
C VAL A 404 7.67 -14.97 15.95
N VAL A 405 8.49 -15.97 15.59
CA VAL A 405 8.11 -17.38 15.64
C VAL A 405 7.72 -17.81 17.07
N ALA A 406 8.50 -17.41 18.07
CA ALA A 406 8.21 -17.73 19.47
C ALA A 406 6.89 -17.12 19.93
N VAL A 407 6.62 -15.85 19.60
CA VAL A 407 5.35 -15.19 19.90
C VAL A 407 4.20 -15.86 19.16
N ALA A 408 4.32 -16.10 17.86
CA ALA A 408 3.28 -16.76 17.08
C ALA A 408 2.95 -18.15 17.64
N HIS A 409 3.96 -18.95 17.97
CA HIS A 409 3.77 -20.26 18.58
C HIS A 409 3.15 -20.17 19.97
N ARG A 410 3.49 -19.15 20.77
CA ARG A 410 2.88 -18.93 22.10
C ARG A 410 1.40 -18.57 22.00
N LEU A 411 1.00 -17.81 20.97
CA LEU A 411 -0.37 -17.39 20.76
C LEU A 411 -1.24 -18.50 20.14
N VAL A 412 -0.66 -19.33 19.28
CA VAL A 412 -1.35 -20.45 18.57
C VAL A 412 -0.50 -21.73 18.64
N PRO A 413 -0.45 -22.40 19.80
CA PRO A 413 0.45 -23.54 20.02
C PRO A 413 0.16 -24.76 19.14
N LYS A 414 -1.09 -24.91 18.68
CA LYS A 414 -1.51 -26.04 17.85
C LYS A 414 -1.12 -25.89 16.36
N PHE A 415 -0.67 -24.69 15.96
CA PHE A 415 -0.25 -24.47 14.57
C PHE A 415 1.13 -25.08 14.35
N PRO A 416 1.33 -25.84 13.24
CA PRO A 416 2.58 -26.56 13.02
C PRO A 416 3.78 -25.61 12.91
N LEU A 417 4.77 -25.81 13.77
CA LEU A 417 5.94 -24.95 13.91
C LEU A 417 6.77 -24.87 12.62
N TYR A 418 6.78 -25.95 11.81
CA TYR A 418 7.54 -25.99 10.56
C TYR A 418 7.06 -24.95 9.54
N PHE A 419 5.76 -24.60 9.51
CA PHE A 419 5.28 -23.51 8.66
C PHE A 419 5.86 -22.16 9.07
N LEU A 420 5.94 -21.89 10.38
CA LEU A 420 6.50 -20.63 10.88
C LEU A 420 7.99 -20.50 10.50
N PHE A 421 8.76 -21.57 10.64
CA PHE A 421 10.17 -21.59 10.21
C PHE A 421 10.30 -21.48 8.70
N LEU A 422 9.50 -22.22 7.94
CA LEU A 422 9.50 -22.18 6.47
C LEU A 422 9.24 -20.75 5.97
N PHE A 423 8.22 -20.08 6.53
CA PHE A 423 7.90 -18.72 6.12
C PHE A 423 8.98 -17.73 6.49
N THR A 424 9.50 -17.83 7.70
CA THR A 424 10.47 -16.88 8.21
C THR A 424 11.85 -17.01 7.58
N LEU A 425 12.37 -18.25 7.48
CA LEU A 425 13.76 -18.49 7.10
C LEU A 425 13.93 -18.82 5.61
N VAL A 426 12.86 -19.25 4.94
CA VAL A 426 12.95 -19.65 3.52
C VAL A 426 12.12 -18.73 2.63
N TYR A 427 10.81 -18.64 2.87
CA TYR A 427 9.91 -17.88 2.01
C TYR A 427 10.21 -16.37 2.02
N THR A 428 10.25 -15.75 3.20
CA THR A 428 10.47 -14.30 3.33
C THR A 428 11.81 -13.85 2.71
N PRO A 429 12.97 -14.51 2.95
CA PRO A 429 14.20 -14.14 2.27
C PRO A 429 14.17 -14.34 0.75
N ILE A 430 13.64 -15.46 0.26
CA ILE A 430 13.55 -15.71 -1.18
C ILE A 430 12.66 -14.68 -1.86
N MET A 431 11.46 -14.44 -1.32
CA MET A 431 10.52 -13.48 -1.89
C MET A 431 11.04 -12.05 -1.80
N SER A 432 11.68 -11.67 -0.69
CA SER A 432 12.31 -10.34 -0.56
C SER A 432 13.44 -10.15 -1.57
N TYR A 433 14.21 -11.20 -1.89
CA TYR A 433 15.24 -11.13 -2.93
C TYR A 433 14.66 -10.98 -4.33
N VAL A 434 13.67 -11.82 -4.67
CA VAL A 434 12.98 -11.75 -5.97
C VAL A 434 12.34 -10.38 -6.17
N ASP A 435 11.66 -9.88 -5.17
CA ASP A 435 11.00 -8.58 -5.18
C ASP A 435 12.02 -7.43 -5.26
N ALA A 436 13.12 -7.47 -4.49
CA ALA A 436 14.21 -6.47 -4.56
C ALA A 436 14.84 -6.40 -5.95
N ARG A 437 15.00 -7.54 -6.63
CA ARG A 437 15.49 -7.57 -8.02
C ARG A 437 14.51 -6.94 -9.00
N LEU A 438 13.22 -7.26 -8.89
CA LEU A 438 12.20 -6.68 -9.75
C LEU A 438 12.09 -5.17 -9.56
N ILE A 439 12.09 -4.71 -8.32
CA ILE A 439 12.11 -3.29 -8.01
C ILE A 439 13.39 -2.65 -8.56
N GLY A 440 14.53 -3.32 -8.42
CA GLY A 440 15.82 -2.84 -8.93
C GLY A 440 15.87 -2.73 -10.46
N ILE A 441 15.17 -3.60 -11.19
CA ILE A 441 15.16 -3.62 -12.66
C ILE A 441 14.07 -2.71 -13.22
N CYS A 442 12.82 -2.88 -12.80
CA CYS A 442 11.66 -2.23 -13.40
C CYS A 442 10.80 -1.42 -12.41
N GLY A 443 11.16 -1.40 -11.13
CA GLY A 443 10.41 -0.67 -10.11
C GLY A 443 9.10 -1.33 -9.69
N GLN A 444 8.82 -2.57 -10.10
CA GLN A 444 7.57 -3.24 -9.78
C GLN A 444 7.74 -4.25 -8.63
N HIS A 445 6.72 -4.32 -7.79
CA HIS A 445 6.61 -5.34 -6.74
C HIS A 445 6.00 -6.63 -7.27
N THR A 446 6.42 -7.75 -6.70
CA THR A 446 5.78 -9.05 -6.92
C THR A 446 5.49 -9.74 -5.59
N SER A 447 4.36 -10.42 -5.53
CA SER A 447 3.99 -11.24 -4.38
C SER A 447 3.23 -12.47 -4.85
N ILE A 448 3.34 -13.56 -4.11
CA ILE A 448 2.45 -14.72 -4.31
C ILE A 448 1.21 -14.48 -3.45
N PRO A 449 0.02 -14.36 -4.07
CA PRO A 449 -1.20 -14.15 -3.30
C PRO A 449 -1.58 -15.40 -2.50
N MET A 450 -2.29 -15.21 -1.40
CA MET A 450 -2.95 -16.25 -0.61
C MET A 450 -2.01 -17.34 -0.04
N VAL A 451 -0.71 -17.06 0.12
CA VAL A 451 0.25 -18.02 0.69
C VAL A 451 -0.03 -18.30 2.17
N LYS A 452 -0.33 -17.24 2.94
CA LYS A 452 -0.70 -17.36 4.35
C LYS A 452 -1.99 -18.17 4.49
N GLU A 453 -3.00 -17.81 3.71
CA GLU A 453 -4.31 -18.45 3.71
C GLU A 453 -4.22 -19.93 3.30
N ALA A 454 -3.49 -20.20 2.23
CA ALA A 454 -3.26 -21.58 1.76
C ALA A 454 -2.57 -22.42 2.85
N ALA A 455 -1.56 -21.88 3.52
CA ALA A 455 -0.86 -22.61 4.57
C ALA A 455 -1.77 -22.87 5.79
N ILE A 456 -2.57 -21.91 6.20
CA ILE A 456 -3.54 -22.08 7.30
C ILE A 456 -4.53 -23.20 6.95
N ILE A 457 -5.08 -23.18 5.73
CA ILE A 457 -6.05 -24.18 5.28
C ILE A 457 -5.40 -25.57 5.17
N LEU A 458 -4.21 -25.65 4.55
CA LEU A 458 -3.47 -26.91 4.38
C LEU A 458 -2.97 -27.48 5.71
N SER A 459 -2.74 -26.66 6.72
CA SER A 459 -2.36 -27.12 8.06
C SER A 459 -3.45 -27.91 8.76
N GLY A 460 -4.71 -27.80 8.29
CA GLY A 460 -5.86 -28.39 8.95
C GLY A 460 -6.20 -27.77 10.30
N TYR A 461 -5.63 -26.61 10.63
CA TYR A 461 -5.88 -25.93 11.90
C TYR A 461 -7.35 -25.59 12.07
N LYS A 462 -7.88 -25.82 13.28
CA LYS A 462 -9.26 -25.49 13.65
C LYS A 462 -9.25 -24.40 14.71
N GLY A 463 -9.90 -23.29 14.41
CA GLY A 463 -9.98 -22.10 15.27
C GLY A 463 -9.79 -20.80 14.47
N ILE A 464 -10.35 -19.71 14.97
CA ILE A 464 -10.24 -18.39 14.33
C ILE A 464 -9.01 -17.62 14.77
N ASP A 465 -8.40 -17.98 15.89
CA ASP A 465 -7.23 -17.35 16.49
C ASP A 465 -6.01 -17.32 15.57
N ILE A 466 -5.85 -18.34 14.72
CA ILE A 466 -4.77 -18.41 13.73
C ILE A 466 -4.77 -17.24 12.74
N TRP A 467 -5.95 -16.72 12.40
CA TRP A 467 -6.08 -15.61 11.45
C TRP A 467 -5.54 -14.29 12.01
N MET A 468 -5.56 -14.16 13.34
CA MET A 468 -5.10 -12.99 14.08
C MET A 468 -3.63 -13.12 14.51
N ALA A 469 -3.08 -14.33 14.45
CA ALA A 469 -1.71 -14.60 14.83
C ALA A 469 -0.70 -13.94 13.87
N PRO A 470 0.46 -13.48 14.37
CA PRO A 470 1.50 -12.85 13.56
C PRO A 470 2.28 -13.91 12.77
N ILE A 471 1.66 -14.49 11.74
CA ILE A 471 2.34 -15.43 10.84
C ILE A 471 3.31 -14.65 9.96
N PRO A 472 4.61 -14.99 9.96
CA PRO A 472 5.67 -14.19 9.33
C PRO A 472 5.78 -14.42 7.81
N VAL A 473 4.76 -14.02 7.07
CA VAL A 473 4.75 -14.02 5.60
C VAL A 473 4.96 -12.58 5.14
N ASP A 474 6.21 -12.14 5.09
CA ASP A 474 6.59 -10.74 4.86
C ASP A 474 7.44 -10.58 3.59
N GLN A 475 7.55 -9.32 3.12
CA GLN A 475 8.43 -8.90 2.04
C GLN A 475 9.10 -7.58 2.42
N PHE A 476 10.42 -7.52 2.34
CA PHE A 476 11.21 -6.38 2.82
C PHE A 476 12.00 -5.66 1.72
N ALA A 477 11.69 -5.93 0.47
CA ALA A 477 12.36 -5.33 -0.68
C ALA A 477 12.23 -3.80 -0.75
N GLY A 478 11.12 -3.25 -0.26
CA GLY A 478 10.91 -1.79 -0.21
C GLY A 478 12.01 -1.04 0.56
N GLN A 479 12.60 -1.66 1.57
CA GLN A 479 13.71 -1.04 2.32
C GLN A 479 14.99 -0.93 1.50
N ALA A 480 15.21 -1.81 0.53
CA ALA A 480 16.35 -1.69 -0.40
C ALA A 480 16.26 -0.40 -1.23
N VAL A 481 15.05 0.01 -1.62
CA VAL A 481 14.80 1.31 -2.28
C VAL A 481 15.17 2.47 -1.35
N GLY A 482 14.77 2.43 -0.09
CA GLY A 482 15.10 3.46 0.91
C GLY A 482 16.61 3.62 1.11
N PHE A 483 17.36 2.51 1.19
CA PHE A 483 18.83 2.54 1.24
C PHE A 483 19.44 3.09 -0.04
N ARG A 484 18.88 2.76 -1.22
CA ARG A 484 19.36 3.32 -2.50
C ARG A 484 19.09 4.82 -2.61
N VAL A 485 17.94 5.31 -2.17
CA VAL A 485 17.64 6.75 -2.11
C VAL A 485 18.63 7.47 -1.17
N SER A 486 18.88 6.89 0.01
CA SER A 486 19.87 7.42 0.95
C SER A 486 21.28 7.47 0.35
N GLU A 487 21.68 6.44 -0.38
CA GLU A 487 22.95 6.40 -1.11
C GLU A 487 23.03 7.50 -2.16
N LEU A 488 22.05 7.61 -3.06
CA LEU A 488 22.02 8.60 -4.13
C LEU A 488 22.00 10.05 -3.63
N THR A 489 21.40 10.31 -2.46
CA THR A 489 21.41 11.63 -1.82
C THR A 489 22.66 11.92 -1.00
N GLY A 490 23.57 10.94 -0.85
CA GLY A 490 24.76 11.05 0.01
C GLY A 490 24.42 11.09 1.49
N THR A 491 23.29 10.47 1.89
CA THR A 491 22.86 10.40 3.28
C THR A 491 23.48 9.18 3.96
N ASN A 492 24.09 9.39 5.13
CA ASN A 492 24.65 8.30 5.92
C ASN A 492 23.54 7.34 6.37
N PHE A 493 23.73 6.02 6.20
CA PHE A 493 22.73 5.00 6.52
C PHE A 493 22.34 4.95 7.99
N PHE A 494 23.26 5.28 8.90
CA PHE A 494 22.90 5.44 10.31
C PHE A 494 21.89 6.55 10.56
N SER A 495 21.90 7.62 9.75
CA SER A 495 20.89 8.68 9.84
C SER A 495 19.50 8.16 9.50
N TYR A 496 19.39 7.32 8.46
CA TYR A 496 18.14 6.69 8.05
C TYR A 496 17.60 5.73 9.13
N VAL A 497 18.46 4.88 9.71
CA VAL A 497 18.07 3.97 10.80
C VAL A 497 17.70 4.73 12.07
N LYS A 498 18.48 5.75 12.46
CA LYS A 498 18.20 6.59 13.63
C LYS A 498 16.87 7.34 13.49
N SER A 499 16.58 7.85 12.30
CA SER A 499 15.29 8.54 12.06
C SER A 499 14.11 7.61 12.34
N THR A 500 14.16 6.37 11.88
CA THR A 500 13.11 5.39 12.14
C THR A 500 13.02 5.01 13.61
N ALA A 501 14.16 4.86 14.31
CA ALA A 501 14.17 4.54 15.73
C ALA A 501 13.49 5.60 16.61
N ILE A 502 13.51 6.88 16.19
CA ILE A 502 12.80 7.97 16.87
C ILE A 502 11.36 8.13 16.35
N THR A 503 11.16 7.96 15.05
CA THR A 503 9.85 8.11 14.43
C THR A 503 8.86 7.06 14.90
N LEU A 504 9.31 5.83 15.13
CA LEU A 504 8.44 4.73 15.55
C LEU A 504 7.73 5.02 16.88
N PRO A 505 8.43 5.29 18.02
CA PRO A 505 7.75 5.60 19.28
C PRO A 505 6.93 6.89 19.20
N LEU A 506 7.39 7.89 18.43
CA LEU A 506 6.66 9.13 18.22
C LEU A 506 5.34 8.86 17.47
N SER A 507 5.37 8.04 16.42
CA SER A 507 4.18 7.63 15.68
C SER A 507 3.19 6.86 16.56
N PHE A 508 3.65 5.96 17.43
CA PHE A 508 2.80 5.29 18.40
C PHE A 508 2.15 6.25 19.37
N GLY A 509 2.93 7.18 19.95
CA GLY A 509 2.44 8.15 20.93
C GLY A 509 1.39 9.09 20.33
N LEU A 510 1.68 9.70 19.19
CA LEU A 510 0.74 10.60 18.50
C LEU A 510 -0.49 9.84 18.00
N SER A 511 -0.30 8.65 17.44
CA SER A 511 -1.40 7.81 16.97
C SER A 511 -2.34 7.42 18.12
N LEU A 512 -1.79 7.01 19.28
CA LEU A 512 -2.58 6.67 20.47
C LEU A 512 -3.39 7.88 20.96
N LEU A 513 -2.77 9.06 20.99
CA LEU A 513 -3.40 10.30 21.42
C LEU A 513 -4.57 10.67 20.49
N PHE A 514 -4.32 10.74 19.18
CA PHE A 514 -5.34 11.18 18.22
C PHE A 514 -6.46 10.16 18.04
N TRP A 515 -6.16 8.87 17.95
CA TRP A 515 -7.19 7.85 17.86
C TRP A 515 -8.02 7.75 19.15
N SER A 516 -7.39 7.91 20.32
CA SER A 516 -8.13 7.97 21.58
C SER A 516 -9.08 9.14 21.62
N PHE A 517 -8.64 10.32 21.17
CA PHE A 517 -9.49 11.52 21.07
C PHE A 517 -10.67 11.32 20.11
N ILE A 518 -10.38 10.87 18.89
CA ILE A 518 -11.42 10.70 17.85
C ILE A 518 -12.44 9.62 18.27
N TRP A 519 -11.96 8.49 18.81
CA TRP A 519 -12.85 7.41 19.24
C TRP A 519 -13.68 7.78 20.47
N LYS A 520 -13.13 8.57 21.39
CA LYS A 520 -13.86 9.08 22.53
C LYS A 520 -14.94 10.10 22.14
N SER A 521 -14.66 10.91 21.12
CA SER A 521 -15.59 11.92 20.61
C SER A 521 -16.81 11.35 19.90
N GLY A 522 -16.70 10.18 19.26
CA GLY A 522 -17.80 9.55 18.53
C GLY A 522 -17.65 8.06 18.36
N VAL A 523 -18.74 7.39 18.03
CA VAL A 523 -18.75 5.96 17.67
C VAL A 523 -18.12 5.79 16.29
N ILE A 524 -17.21 4.83 16.16
CA ILE A 524 -16.59 4.47 14.88
C ILE A 524 -16.89 2.99 14.61
N PRO A 525 -17.52 2.66 13.47
CA PRO A 525 -18.08 3.54 12.44
C PRO A 525 -19.43 4.15 12.84
N SER A 526 -19.80 5.25 12.18
CA SER A 526 -21.10 5.93 12.35
C SER A 526 -21.38 6.81 11.12
N ASP A 527 -22.54 7.47 11.09
CA ASP A 527 -22.91 8.41 10.04
C ASP A 527 -21.95 9.61 9.91
N LEU A 528 -21.17 9.92 10.97
CA LEU A 528 -20.09 10.91 10.93
C LEU A 528 -18.86 10.41 10.14
N TYR A 529 -18.72 9.10 9.92
CA TYR A 529 -17.61 8.46 9.25
C TYR A 529 -18.12 7.55 8.12
N PRO A 530 -18.74 8.11 7.07
CA PRO A 530 -19.52 7.37 6.09
C PRO A 530 -18.72 6.35 5.28
N TYR A 531 -17.43 6.61 5.01
CA TYR A 531 -16.58 5.62 4.36
C TYR A 531 -16.32 4.43 5.28
N ALA A 532 -15.94 4.69 6.53
CA ALA A 532 -15.76 3.62 7.51
C ALA A 532 -17.06 2.82 7.70
N GLN A 533 -18.21 3.47 7.77
CA GLN A 533 -19.50 2.81 7.94
C GLN A 533 -19.81 1.79 6.84
N LYS A 534 -19.57 2.14 5.57
CA LYS A 534 -19.84 1.24 4.44
C LYS A 534 -18.71 0.25 4.16
N MET A 535 -17.47 0.73 4.14
CA MET A 535 -16.34 -0.12 3.75
C MET A 535 -15.89 -1.07 4.85
N TRP A 536 -16.02 -0.68 6.11
CA TRP A 536 -15.68 -1.58 7.21
C TRP A 536 -16.66 -2.76 7.29
N GLU A 537 -17.92 -2.55 6.98
CA GLU A 537 -18.88 -3.63 6.88
C GLU A 537 -18.49 -4.65 5.79
N LEU A 538 -18.18 -4.17 4.57
CA LEU A 538 -17.72 -5.04 3.49
C LEU A 538 -16.42 -5.77 3.86
N ASN A 539 -15.47 -5.06 4.44
CA ASN A 539 -14.20 -5.64 4.87
C ASN A 539 -14.39 -6.68 5.99
N ALA A 540 -15.33 -6.44 6.92
CA ALA A 540 -15.68 -7.41 7.95
C ALA A 540 -16.30 -8.68 7.35
N LYS A 541 -17.23 -8.55 6.40
CA LYS A 541 -17.82 -9.68 5.68
C LYS A 541 -16.75 -10.50 4.96
N ASN A 542 -15.81 -9.84 4.24
CA ASN A 542 -14.71 -10.51 3.56
C ASN A 542 -13.75 -11.20 4.56
N THR A 543 -13.45 -10.56 5.68
CA THR A 543 -12.59 -11.13 6.73
C THR A 543 -13.26 -12.36 7.37
N MET A 544 -14.55 -12.28 7.65
CA MET A 544 -15.31 -13.39 8.20
C MET A 544 -15.43 -14.56 7.21
N LEU A 545 -15.50 -14.26 5.92
CA LEU A 545 -15.44 -15.29 4.88
C LEU A 545 -14.18 -16.13 4.99
N LEU A 546 -13.01 -15.48 5.13
CA LEU A 546 -11.74 -16.18 5.33
C LEU A 546 -11.72 -16.96 6.64
N PHE A 547 -12.19 -16.38 7.75
CA PHE A 547 -12.22 -17.04 9.06
C PHE A 547 -13.11 -18.28 9.05
N SER A 548 -14.17 -18.29 8.24
CA SER A 548 -15.06 -19.44 8.10
C SER A 548 -14.33 -20.70 7.63
N SER A 549 -13.19 -20.58 6.93
CA SER A 549 -12.42 -21.72 6.41
C SER A 549 -11.87 -22.64 7.50
N THR A 550 -11.59 -22.09 8.69
CA THR A 550 -11.08 -22.84 9.86
C THR A 550 -12.14 -23.15 10.91
N MET A 551 -13.40 -22.79 10.65
CA MET A 551 -14.52 -23.07 11.56
C MET A 551 -15.09 -24.47 11.34
N GLU A 552 -15.50 -25.11 12.42
CA GLU A 552 -16.33 -26.30 12.37
C GLU A 552 -17.81 -25.90 12.22
N VAL A 553 -18.40 -26.26 11.10
CA VAL A 553 -19.81 -26.00 10.83
C VAL A 553 -20.55 -27.32 10.90
N THR A 554 -21.53 -27.39 11.81
CA THR A 554 -22.38 -28.57 11.97
C THR A 554 -23.39 -28.61 10.81
N GLY A 555 -23.28 -29.61 9.92
CA GLY A 555 -24.26 -29.86 8.87
C GLY A 555 -24.06 -29.18 7.52
N GLY A 556 -22.90 -28.57 7.24
CA GLY A 556 -22.64 -27.95 5.92
C GLY A 556 -21.18 -27.65 5.64
N LYS A 557 -20.88 -27.20 4.41
CA LYS A 557 -19.55 -26.69 4.06
C LYS A 557 -19.41 -25.25 4.56
N PRO A 558 -18.28 -24.87 5.18
CA PRO A 558 -17.99 -23.49 5.51
C PRO A 558 -18.17 -22.54 4.32
N LEU A 559 -18.56 -21.30 4.58
CA LEU A 559 -18.87 -20.29 3.56
C LEU A 559 -17.71 -20.06 2.58
N PHE A 560 -16.47 -20.13 3.08
CA PHE A 560 -15.26 -20.04 2.28
C PHE A 560 -15.22 -21.10 1.17
N TYR A 561 -15.51 -22.37 1.49
CA TYR A 561 -15.50 -23.45 0.49
C TYR A 561 -16.68 -23.38 -0.48
N GLN A 562 -17.77 -22.69 -0.10
CA GLN A 562 -18.87 -22.39 -1.02
C GLN A 562 -18.48 -21.32 -2.04
N ALA A 563 -17.59 -20.38 -1.66
CA ALA A 563 -17.08 -19.33 -2.54
C ALA A 563 -15.96 -19.83 -3.50
N LEU A 564 -15.43 -21.05 -3.27
CA LEU A 564 -14.41 -21.65 -4.13
C LEU A 564 -15.07 -22.49 -5.24
N HIS A 565 -15.05 -21.92 -6.45
CA HIS A 565 -15.52 -22.59 -7.66
C HIS A 565 -14.34 -22.98 -8.56
N PRO A 566 -13.81 -24.22 -8.50
CA PRO A 566 -12.59 -24.62 -9.22
C PRO A 566 -12.65 -24.35 -10.74
N TRP A 567 -13.83 -24.53 -11.35
CA TRP A 567 -14.02 -24.27 -12.78
C TRP A 567 -13.91 -22.80 -13.13
N VAL A 568 -14.40 -21.91 -12.26
CA VAL A 568 -14.26 -20.45 -12.42
C VAL A 568 -12.79 -20.06 -12.27
N ILE A 569 -12.09 -20.61 -11.28
CA ILE A 569 -10.65 -20.37 -11.06
C ILE A 569 -9.85 -20.80 -12.30
N GLY A 570 -10.06 -22.04 -12.80
CA GLY A 570 -9.38 -22.55 -13.98
C GLY A 570 -9.70 -21.77 -15.25
N GLY A 571 -10.97 -21.40 -15.45
CA GLY A 571 -11.43 -20.58 -16.57
C GLY A 571 -10.81 -19.18 -16.55
N ALA A 572 -10.81 -18.52 -15.40
CA ALA A 572 -10.22 -17.19 -15.21
C ALA A 572 -8.69 -17.20 -15.37
N PHE A 573 -8.02 -18.25 -14.86
CA PHE A 573 -6.58 -18.47 -15.07
C PHE A 573 -6.25 -18.57 -16.56
N SER A 574 -6.98 -19.42 -17.29
CA SER A 574 -6.76 -19.61 -18.73
C SER A 574 -7.09 -18.35 -19.52
N PHE A 575 -8.18 -17.67 -19.21
CA PHE A 575 -8.57 -16.40 -19.82
C PHE A 575 -7.47 -15.34 -19.65
N SER A 576 -6.95 -15.17 -18.44
CA SER A 576 -5.88 -14.22 -18.15
C SER A 576 -4.59 -14.58 -18.90
N LEU A 577 -4.21 -15.87 -18.94
CA LEU A 577 -3.02 -16.35 -19.65
C LEU A 577 -3.12 -16.10 -21.16
N VAL A 578 -4.27 -16.41 -21.76
CA VAL A 578 -4.55 -16.17 -23.18
C VAL A 578 -4.52 -14.68 -23.48
N THR A 579 -5.18 -13.86 -22.66
CA THR A 579 -5.20 -12.40 -22.82
C THR A 579 -3.79 -11.82 -22.76
N PHE A 580 -2.98 -12.25 -21.79
CA PHE A 580 -1.57 -11.84 -21.68
C PHE A 580 -0.76 -12.23 -22.93
N THR A 581 -0.93 -13.45 -23.40
CA THR A 581 -0.23 -13.95 -24.59
C THR A 581 -0.62 -13.14 -25.83
N LEU A 582 -1.92 -12.88 -26.02
CA LEU A 582 -2.42 -12.06 -27.12
C LEU A 582 -1.86 -10.63 -27.07
N LEU A 583 -1.93 -9.96 -25.92
CA LEU A 583 -1.38 -8.61 -25.76
C LEU A 583 0.13 -8.56 -26.04
N THR A 584 0.85 -9.61 -25.61
CA THR A 584 2.29 -9.72 -25.89
C THR A 584 2.56 -9.95 -27.39
N CYS A 585 1.78 -10.79 -28.06
CA CYS A 585 1.89 -11.05 -29.50
C CYS A 585 1.57 -9.80 -30.33
N PHE A 586 0.53 -9.06 -29.97
CA PHE A 586 0.14 -7.81 -30.64
C PHE A 586 0.96 -6.60 -30.18
N ARG A 587 1.94 -6.78 -29.29
CA ARG A 587 2.80 -5.70 -28.75
C ARG A 587 2.03 -4.58 -28.07
N LEU A 588 0.90 -4.90 -27.48
CA LEU A 588 0.09 -3.95 -26.72
C LEU A 588 0.70 -3.72 -25.32
N PRO A 589 0.44 -2.58 -24.69
CA PRO A 589 1.01 -2.27 -23.39
C PRO A 589 0.54 -3.24 -22.30
N ILE A 590 1.48 -3.94 -21.68
CA ILE A 590 1.22 -4.91 -20.61
C ILE A 590 0.54 -4.24 -19.39
N MET A 591 0.79 -2.95 -19.19
CA MET A 591 0.13 -2.15 -18.13
C MET A 591 -1.40 -2.22 -18.18
N ALA A 592 -2.02 -2.45 -19.35
CA ALA A 592 -3.46 -2.60 -19.46
C ALA A 592 -3.97 -3.84 -18.72
N ILE A 593 -3.21 -4.95 -18.67
CA ILE A 593 -3.61 -6.14 -17.91
C ILE A 593 -3.66 -5.85 -16.41
N PHE A 594 -2.66 -5.14 -15.88
CA PHE A 594 -2.64 -4.81 -14.46
C PHE A 594 -3.85 -3.93 -14.07
N GLY A 595 -4.19 -2.95 -14.89
CA GLY A 595 -5.38 -2.14 -14.69
C GLY A 595 -6.67 -2.97 -14.75
N PHE A 596 -6.80 -3.85 -15.75
CA PHE A 596 -7.94 -4.76 -15.90
C PHE A 596 -8.15 -5.62 -14.66
N VAL A 597 -7.09 -6.28 -14.19
CA VAL A 597 -7.17 -7.16 -13.01
C VAL A 597 -7.57 -6.42 -11.75
N GLN A 598 -7.07 -5.19 -11.58
CA GLN A 598 -7.36 -4.40 -10.39
C GLN A 598 -8.83 -3.94 -10.33
N SER A 599 -9.52 -3.86 -11.46
CA SER A 599 -10.88 -3.32 -11.54
C SER A 599 -11.97 -4.37 -11.77
N VAL A 600 -11.62 -5.55 -12.30
CA VAL A 600 -12.59 -6.59 -12.60
C VAL A 600 -13.22 -7.18 -11.34
N GLY A 601 -14.55 -7.31 -11.31
CA GLY A 601 -15.29 -7.82 -10.14
C GLY A 601 -15.38 -6.85 -8.96
N GLY A 602 -14.71 -5.69 -9.03
CA GLY A 602 -14.73 -4.66 -8.00
C GLY A 602 -15.89 -3.66 -8.16
N MET A 603 -15.99 -2.76 -7.17
CA MET A 603 -16.92 -1.64 -7.23
C MET A 603 -16.41 -0.58 -8.22
N PRO A 604 -17.22 -0.15 -9.20
CA PRO A 604 -16.77 0.78 -10.24
C PRO A 604 -16.55 2.23 -9.77
N HIS A 605 -17.05 2.59 -8.62
CA HIS A 605 -17.27 3.94 -8.13
C HIS A 605 -16.06 4.89 -8.26
N GLY A 606 -14.91 4.50 -7.67
CA GLY A 606 -13.69 5.29 -7.72
C GLY A 606 -12.95 5.17 -9.06
N PHE A 607 -13.01 3.99 -9.69
CA PHE A 607 -12.34 3.75 -10.97
C PHE A 607 -12.90 4.58 -12.12
N ILE A 608 -14.22 4.85 -12.14
CA ILE A 608 -14.84 5.72 -13.15
C ILE A 608 -14.16 7.09 -13.16
N LEU A 609 -14.01 7.68 -11.97
CA LEU A 609 -13.41 9.01 -11.85
C LEU A 609 -11.90 9.01 -12.16
N LEU A 610 -11.19 7.94 -11.79
CA LEU A 610 -9.79 7.74 -12.18
C LEU A 610 -9.61 7.68 -13.70
N VAL A 611 -10.47 6.92 -14.40
CA VAL A 611 -10.44 6.81 -15.88
C VAL A 611 -10.74 8.17 -16.52
N VAL A 612 -11.74 8.90 -16.02
CA VAL A 612 -12.05 10.27 -16.48
C VAL A 612 -10.86 11.19 -16.27
N GLY A 613 -10.23 11.14 -15.07
CA GLY A 613 -9.01 11.90 -14.78
C GLY A 613 -7.88 11.61 -15.77
N ALA A 614 -7.62 10.33 -16.06
CA ALA A 614 -6.59 9.93 -17.02
C ALA A 614 -6.87 10.43 -18.44
N MET A 615 -8.15 10.40 -18.88
CA MET A 615 -8.55 10.94 -20.18
C MET A 615 -8.33 12.45 -20.24
N ILE A 616 -8.77 13.21 -19.23
CA ILE A 616 -8.57 14.66 -19.15
C ILE A 616 -7.06 14.97 -19.14
N GLY A 617 -6.27 14.25 -18.34
CA GLY A 617 -4.82 14.39 -18.31
C GLY A 617 -4.20 14.23 -19.69
N LYS A 618 -4.49 13.12 -20.37
CA LYS A 618 -3.88 12.77 -21.66
C LYS A 618 -4.35 13.65 -22.81
N PHE A 619 -5.66 13.89 -22.93
CA PHE A 619 -6.21 14.55 -24.12
C PHE A 619 -6.33 16.07 -24.01
N TYR A 620 -6.38 16.62 -22.78
CA TYR A 620 -6.51 18.05 -22.56
C TYR A 620 -5.22 18.70 -22.03
N PHE A 621 -4.63 18.16 -20.94
CA PHE A 621 -3.49 18.79 -20.29
C PHE A 621 -2.15 18.47 -20.93
N HIS A 622 -1.90 17.23 -21.36
CA HIS A 622 -0.63 16.87 -22.00
C HIS A 622 -0.35 17.68 -23.29
N PRO A 623 -1.31 17.92 -24.20
CA PRO A 623 -1.08 18.76 -25.37
C PRO A 623 -0.77 20.23 -25.04
N ARG A 624 -1.34 20.76 -23.93
CA ARG A 624 -1.20 22.20 -23.56
C ARG A 624 0.09 22.50 -22.78
N PHE A 625 0.46 21.63 -21.84
CA PHE A 625 1.59 21.90 -20.94
C PHE A 625 2.84 21.09 -21.33
N GLY A 626 2.73 20.12 -22.21
CA GLY A 626 3.77 19.13 -22.47
C GLY A 626 3.81 18.05 -21.39
N HIS A 627 4.06 16.80 -21.77
CA HIS A 627 3.99 15.62 -20.89
C HIS A 627 4.90 15.74 -19.68
N LYS A 628 6.18 16.11 -19.86
CA LYS A 628 7.17 16.21 -18.75
C LYS A 628 6.77 17.28 -17.73
N ARG A 629 6.36 18.47 -18.20
CA ARG A 629 6.00 19.59 -17.31
C ARG A 629 4.70 19.29 -16.57
N PHE A 630 3.75 18.66 -17.22
CA PHE A 630 2.49 18.26 -16.59
C PHE A 630 2.71 17.28 -15.44
N LEU A 631 3.55 16.24 -15.64
CA LEU A 631 3.90 15.27 -14.60
C LEU A 631 4.67 15.87 -13.41
N GLN A 632 5.26 17.05 -13.57
CA GLN A 632 5.87 17.80 -12.45
C GLN A 632 4.84 18.65 -11.69
N ILE A 633 3.83 19.19 -12.39
CA ILE A 633 2.82 20.09 -11.82
C ILE A 633 1.78 19.33 -10.99
N VAL A 634 1.21 18.23 -11.53
CA VAL A 634 0.06 17.55 -10.92
C VAL A 634 0.34 16.99 -9.53
N PRO A 635 1.48 16.35 -9.23
CA PRO A 635 1.78 15.89 -7.88
C PRO A 635 1.83 17.01 -6.85
N VAL A 636 2.35 18.18 -7.24
CA VAL A 636 2.42 19.37 -6.37
C VAL A 636 1.02 19.94 -6.13
N LEU A 637 0.19 20.00 -7.18
CA LEU A 637 -1.21 20.44 -7.09
C LEU A 637 -2.03 19.50 -6.18
N MET A 638 -1.86 18.19 -6.36
CA MET A 638 -2.52 17.16 -5.56
C MET A 638 -2.09 17.21 -4.08
N ALA A 639 -0.81 17.46 -3.82
CA ALA A 639 -0.32 17.66 -2.46
C ALA A 639 -0.95 18.89 -1.81
N GLY A 640 -1.04 20.01 -2.54
CA GLY A 640 -1.77 21.19 -2.09
C GLY A 640 -3.24 20.89 -1.79
N TYR A 641 -3.92 20.21 -2.71
CA TYR A 641 -5.32 19.80 -2.55
C TYR A 641 -5.52 18.94 -1.29
N GLY A 642 -4.73 17.89 -1.12
CA GLY A 642 -4.82 17.02 0.06
C GLY A 642 -4.56 17.78 1.38
N THR A 643 -3.64 18.79 1.37
CA THR A 643 -3.42 19.66 2.52
C THR A 643 -4.63 20.54 2.79
N GLY A 644 -5.20 21.14 1.74
CA GLY A 644 -6.38 22.00 1.89
C GLY A 644 -7.57 21.26 2.49
N VAL A 645 -7.85 20.04 2.02
CA VAL A 645 -8.91 19.18 2.58
C VAL A 645 -8.58 18.75 4.02
N GLY A 646 -7.32 18.43 4.32
CA GLY A 646 -6.90 17.97 5.66
C GLY A 646 -6.82 19.08 6.72
N LEU A 647 -6.92 20.35 6.36
CA LEU A 647 -6.96 21.51 7.27
C LEU A 647 -8.36 21.81 7.81
N ILE A 648 -9.38 21.22 7.25
CA ILE A 648 -10.79 21.33 7.66
C ILE A 648 -11.12 20.30 8.71
#